data_faa57fe9ceec55a4d302256a37fad48e
#
_entry.id   faa57fe9ceec55a4d302256a37fad48e
#
_cell.length_a   1.000
_cell.length_b   1.000
_cell.length_c   1.000
_cell.angle_alpha   90.00
_cell.angle_beta   90.00
_cell.angle_gamma   90.00
#
_symmetry.space_group_name_H-M   'P 1'
#
loop_
_entity.id
_entity.type
_entity.pdbx_description
1 polymer ?
#
loop_
_entity_poly.entity_id
_entity_poly.type
_entity_poly.pdbx_seq_one_letter_code
_entity_poly.pdbx_strand_id
1 'polypeptide(L)'
;MKNFFNPISIVITTLFVAACGGGSSEPAPTPAPTPAPTPAPTPAPTPEPTPEPTPAPSACAAGEDSGIVATDFDGQSKSVCILTFPSSAPIASDVTISSDAIYALNGAVFVGAGINADGSSAGDNGSLTIEAGTTIVGTAGAGFEDATSFVASLGDSVSDSDVDYLVVSPNSQLNVNGTASAPVIMTGASDLTGEVTDGAEAQWGGLVISGLAAQNNCNEADLGTAACTAEGEGDSGYYGGTNDEDNSGSINYMQVKYAGYRFANDDELNGVAFQAVGSGTSVNYIQVHNGSDDGIEFFGGTVGMKHFVVTGASDDSVDWTDGWRGFAQYGVVIQTLFPVTDAARSKDNVIEADNYGSDMDRSPRSFPAMANITFVQDYGGDTLQLREGTGVKLLNSIVSGNAEDSSGCVDVDDDETYRFMAQENGLSFAGTLFDSIKCGAIGQGGLVQDEEVGEADFPNAFSVSDYILTGNNGAHFGASGLHGSMRNAAYITHPLASGYSLATASAQDANLEDASFIGGVESDANDWTKGWTFGLHMDSFECPYGTTLGNMKDGAGAACELVSAQSEDKNIRLVGGGLPYLMVKQVKVGTGAADGSGAKYLQIDPGVTLYSDSYAGEGAITDFDAVLVPIHSKIMINGAPGAPVTMTSGREVRDTAADMSSVASDWGGLVINGLASQTACNLSDVGTANCTADGEGGSGSYGGIDDADNSGNIFYLVLKHAGRLFNSEDELNGIAFQAVGNLTELNYIQTYNTSDDGVEFFGGTVNAKHLLVMGASDDSIDWTDGWRGNVQHAIVWQNQGQTFDVDRSIEADNYGSDMDREPRSLPTFANLTIVSRDGQAVLLREGTGLNIYNSVVADEGASTCWDIDNDETYDFNGDGTAGEGHDYDGNLFACATLAQEDTSGPTAAQIEALLSSNTNTASAGGASLAGYVNGATESALTPVTVAGDFFEATGHVGAVPSADADWTDNWAFKPASSSE
;
A
#
# COMPACT_ATOMS: atom_id res chain seq x y z
N MET A 1 -33.13 -39.82 13.08
CA MET A 1 -34.44 -40.26 12.56
C MET A 1 -35.10 -39.08 11.85
N LYS A 2 -35.20 -39.23 10.52
CA LYS A 2 -36.23 -38.68 9.63
C LYS A 2 -36.72 -37.23 9.80
N ASN A 3 -36.31 -36.39 8.84
CA ASN A 3 -37.13 -35.73 7.80
C ASN A 3 -38.25 -34.78 8.25
N PHE A 4 -38.32 -33.52 7.74
CA PHE A 4 -38.90 -33.18 6.42
C PHE A 4 -38.74 -31.68 6.11
N PHE A 5 -38.41 -31.43 4.83
CA PHE A 5 -38.50 -30.16 4.12
C PHE A 5 -39.91 -29.57 4.05
N ASN A 6 -40.11 -28.28 3.98
CA ASN A 6 -40.88 -27.67 2.87
C ASN A 6 -40.74 -26.14 2.75
N PRO A 7 -40.72 -25.57 1.53
CA PRO A 7 -40.55 -24.14 1.28
C PRO A 7 -41.92 -23.41 1.23
N ILE A 8 -41.94 -22.14 1.61
CA ILE A 8 -43.11 -21.28 1.58
C ILE A 8 -43.07 -20.43 0.29
N SER A 9 -44.11 -20.66 -0.54
CA SER A 9 -44.43 -19.76 -1.67
C SER A 9 -45.51 -18.76 -1.23
N ILE A 10 -45.24 -17.49 -1.52
CA ILE A 10 -46.21 -16.39 -1.31
C ILE A 10 -47.09 -16.27 -2.55
N VAL A 11 -48.39 -16.34 -2.37
CA VAL A 11 -49.43 -16.06 -3.37
C VAL A 11 -50.19 -14.83 -2.93
N ILE A 12 -50.26 -13.82 -3.82
CA ILE A 12 -51.06 -12.61 -3.65
C ILE A 12 -52.49 -12.91 -4.07
N THR A 13 -53.43 -12.59 -3.16
CA THR A 13 -54.87 -12.74 -3.37
C THR A 13 -55.51 -11.41 -3.81
N THR A 14 -56.27 -11.42 -4.85
CA THR A 14 -57.24 -10.33 -5.17
C THR A 14 -58.67 -10.88 -5.06
N LEU A 15 -59.47 -10.18 -4.29
CA LEU A 15 -60.90 -10.41 -4.05
C LEU A 15 -61.78 -9.94 -5.18
N PHE A 16 -62.83 -10.69 -5.59
CA PHE A 16 -64.11 -10.17 -5.93
C PHE A 16 -65.28 -11.09 -5.56
N VAL A 17 -66.36 -10.46 -5.19
CA VAL A 17 -67.59 -10.99 -4.49
C VAL A 17 -68.75 -11.13 -5.48
N ALA A 18 -69.67 -12.00 -5.14
CA ALA A 18 -71.12 -12.09 -5.33
C ALA A 18 -71.56 -13.23 -6.26
N ALA A 19 -72.43 -14.03 -5.90
CA ALA A 19 -73.60 -14.26 -5.09
C ALA A 19 -74.65 -15.11 -5.90
N CYS A 20 -75.19 -16.12 -5.21
CA CYS A 20 -76.49 -16.72 -5.30
C CYS A 20 -77.00 -17.53 -6.53
N GLY A 21 -77.29 -18.79 -6.39
CA GLY A 21 -78.57 -19.32 -6.14
C GLY A 21 -78.99 -20.51 -6.94
N GLY A 22 -79.28 -21.65 -6.34
CA GLY A 22 -80.44 -22.49 -6.72
C GLY A 22 -80.27 -23.74 -7.61
N GLY A 23 -80.24 -24.85 -7.07
CA GLY A 23 -81.08 -26.00 -6.90
C GLY A 23 -81.34 -26.96 -8.07
N SER A 24 -81.11 -28.23 -7.80
CA SER A 24 -81.88 -29.43 -8.03
C SER A 24 -81.72 -30.28 -9.34
N SER A 25 -81.43 -31.56 -9.00
CA SER A 25 -81.89 -32.85 -9.52
C SER A 25 -81.32 -33.38 -10.87
N GLU A 26 -80.64 -34.52 -10.70
CA GLU A 26 -80.31 -35.54 -11.70
C GLU A 26 -81.58 -36.12 -12.40
N PRO A 27 -81.37 -36.73 -13.62
CA PRO A 27 -81.51 -38.19 -13.71
C PRO A 27 -80.48 -38.91 -14.58
N ALA A 28 -80.43 -40.25 -14.38
CA ALA A 28 -79.48 -41.25 -14.76
C ALA A 28 -79.21 -41.52 -16.23
N PRO A 29 -78.15 -42.31 -16.56
CA PRO A 29 -77.52 -42.40 -17.87
C PRO A 29 -78.10 -43.42 -18.85
N THR A 30 -77.99 -43.10 -20.13
CA THR A 30 -78.25 -44.05 -21.26
C THR A 30 -76.94 -44.61 -21.82
N PRO A 31 -76.88 -45.91 -22.28
CA PRO A 31 -75.62 -46.52 -22.67
C PRO A 31 -75.11 -46.11 -24.06
N ALA A 32 -73.81 -46.11 -24.17
CA ALA A 32 -73.06 -45.71 -25.37
C ALA A 32 -73.12 -46.75 -26.50
N PRO A 33 -73.13 -46.34 -27.78
CA PRO A 33 -73.02 -47.24 -28.93
C PRO A 33 -71.54 -47.67 -29.19
N THR A 34 -71.43 -48.92 -29.67
CA THR A 34 -70.17 -49.61 -30.06
C THR A 34 -69.38 -48.86 -31.14
N PRO A 35 -68.09 -48.75 -31.08
CA PRO A 35 -67.29 -48.11 -32.12
C PRO A 35 -67.05 -48.97 -33.34
N ALA A 36 -67.07 -48.36 -34.52
CA ALA A 36 -66.72 -48.94 -35.80
C ALA A 36 -65.19 -49.16 -35.93
N PRO A 37 -64.79 -50.18 -36.77
CA PRO A 37 -63.37 -50.60 -36.88
C PRO A 37 -62.54 -49.46 -37.56
N THR A 38 -61.35 -49.25 -36.98
CA THR A 38 -60.34 -48.27 -37.40
C THR A 38 -59.68 -48.74 -38.71
N PRO A 39 -59.54 -47.89 -39.76
CA PRO A 39 -58.75 -48.22 -40.91
C PRO A 39 -57.24 -48.27 -40.57
N ALA A 40 -56.50 -49.16 -41.32
CA ALA A 40 -55.06 -49.37 -41.17
C ALA A 40 -54.28 -48.05 -41.41
N PRO A 41 -53.19 -47.81 -40.67
CA PRO A 41 -52.37 -46.58 -40.80
C PRO A 41 -51.67 -46.54 -42.16
N THR A 42 -51.77 -45.40 -42.84
CA THR A 42 -50.97 -45.06 -44.03
C THR A 42 -49.47 -44.94 -43.61
N PRO A 43 -48.52 -45.45 -44.39
CA PRO A 43 -47.10 -45.29 -44.06
C PRO A 43 -46.73 -43.83 -44.01
N ALA A 44 -45.94 -43.46 -42.97
CA ALA A 44 -45.44 -42.11 -42.78
C ALA A 44 -44.52 -41.69 -43.96
N PRO A 45 -44.57 -40.46 -44.42
CA PRO A 45 -43.61 -39.97 -45.43
C PRO A 45 -42.18 -40.02 -44.83
N THR A 46 -41.23 -40.45 -45.67
CA THR A 46 -39.81 -40.41 -45.39
C THR A 46 -39.43 -38.99 -45.00
N PRO A 47 -38.76 -38.73 -43.85
CA PRO A 47 -38.36 -37.37 -43.51
C PRO A 47 -37.41 -36.83 -44.61
N GLU A 48 -37.66 -35.62 -45.08
CA GLU A 48 -36.69 -34.84 -45.87
C GLU A 48 -35.39 -34.73 -45.07
N PRO A 49 -34.20 -34.79 -45.72
CA PRO A 49 -32.95 -34.53 -45.00
C PRO A 49 -33.03 -33.14 -44.35
N THR A 50 -32.79 -33.13 -43.03
CA THR A 50 -32.62 -31.89 -42.27
C THR A 50 -31.51 -31.11 -42.98
N PRO A 51 -31.72 -29.84 -43.36
CA PRO A 51 -30.62 -29.03 -43.85
C PRO A 51 -29.49 -29.02 -42.79
N GLU A 52 -28.26 -29.20 -43.27
CA GLU A 52 -27.10 -28.95 -42.41
C GLU A 52 -27.28 -27.60 -41.72
N PRO A 53 -27.02 -27.52 -40.39
CA PRO A 53 -27.10 -26.25 -39.75
C PRO A 53 -26.17 -25.29 -40.48
N THR A 54 -26.70 -24.15 -40.92
CA THR A 54 -25.91 -23.01 -41.42
C THR A 54 -24.89 -22.72 -40.33
N PRO A 55 -23.56 -22.63 -40.62
CA PRO A 55 -22.59 -22.21 -39.64
C PRO A 55 -23.10 -20.94 -38.97
N ALA A 56 -23.06 -20.89 -37.64
CA ALA A 56 -23.35 -19.65 -36.95
C ALA A 56 -22.38 -18.57 -37.51
N PRO A 57 -22.86 -17.33 -37.75
CA PRO A 57 -21.96 -16.27 -38.21
C PRO A 57 -20.75 -16.22 -37.26
N SER A 58 -19.55 -16.13 -37.85
CA SER A 58 -18.32 -15.99 -37.07
C SER A 58 -18.51 -14.84 -36.06
N ALA A 59 -18.15 -15.07 -34.81
CA ALA A 59 -18.15 -14.01 -33.79
C ALA A 59 -17.10 -12.92 -34.09
N CYS A 60 -16.15 -13.18 -35.00
CA CYS A 60 -15.09 -12.27 -35.37
C CYS A 60 -15.61 -11.17 -36.29
N ALA A 61 -15.82 -9.99 -35.73
CA ALA A 61 -16.15 -8.77 -36.48
C ALA A 61 -14.93 -8.25 -37.26
N ALA A 62 -13.74 -8.52 -36.79
CA ALA A 62 -12.45 -8.27 -37.43
C ALA A 62 -11.50 -9.43 -37.18
N GLY A 63 -10.51 -9.60 -38.06
CA GLY A 63 -9.51 -10.67 -37.95
C GLY A 63 -10.05 -12.05 -38.40
N GLU A 64 -9.28 -13.09 -38.11
CA GLU A 64 -9.56 -14.48 -38.44
C GLU A 64 -10.07 -15.23 -37.21
N ASP A 65 -11.08 -16.08 -37.38
CA ASP A 65 -11.54 -16.97 -36.32
C ASP A 65 -10.50 -18.11 -36.14
N SER A 66 -9.86 -18.16 -34.99
CA SER A 66 -8.86 -19.16 -34.66
C SER A 66 -9.44 -20.59 -34.53
N GLY A 67 -10.76 -20.71 -34.39
CA GLY A 67 -11.43 -21.94 -34.02
C GLY A 67 -11.24 -22.34 -32.55
N ILE A 68 -10.61 -21.48 -31.73
CA ILE A 68 -10.37 -21.64 -30.30
C ILE A 68 -11.43 -20.87 -29.50
N VAL A 69 -11.74 -21.38 -28.32
CA VAL A 69 -12.63 -20.76 -27.34
C VAL A 69 -11.85 -20.60 -26.04
N ALA A 70 -11.84 -19.41 -25.46
CA ALA A 70 -11.26 -19.10 -24.17
C ALA A 70 -12.28 -18.52 -23.21
N THR A 71 -11.98 -18.58 -21.90
CA THR A 71 -12.80 -17.92 -20.88
C THR A 71 -12.31 -16.50 -20.70
N ASP A 72 -13.20 -15.54 -20.84
CA ASP A 72 -12.91 -14.13 -20.64
C ASP A 72 -13.09 -13.71 -19.16
N PHE A 73 -12.66 -12.50 -18.80
CA PHE A 73 -12.74 -11.95 -17.44
C PHE A 73 -14.18 -11.86 -16.89
N ASP A 74 -15.20 -11.85 -17.75
CA ASP A 74 -16.60 -11.95 -17.35
C ASP A 74 -17.08 -13.39 -17.03
N GLY A 75 -16.17 -14.35 -17.09
CA GLY A 75 -16.44 -15.78 -16.88
C GLY A 75 -17.14 -16.47 -18.05
N GLN A 76 -17.34 -15.79 -19.18
CA GLN A 76 -17.99 -16.36 -20.37
C GLN A 76 -16.96 -16.96 -21.31
N SER A 77 -17.32 -18.08 -21.93
CA SER A 77 -16.52 -18.70 -23.00
C SER A 77 -16.79 -17.99 -24.31
N LYS A 78 -15.77 -17.43 -24.93
CA LYS A 78 -15.85 -16.65 -26.18
C LYS A 78 -14.91 -17.19 -27.26
N SER A 79 -15.25 -17.00 -28.53
CA SER A 79 -14.34 -17.29 -29.64
C SER A 79 -13.14 -16.36 -29.61
N VAL A 80 -11.97 -16.86 -30.03
CA VAL A 80 -10.75 -16.06 -30.15
C VAL A 80 -10.54 -15.67 -31.61
N CYS A 81 -10.45 -14.36 -31.87
CA CYS A 81 -10.23 -13.75 -33.18
C CYS A 81 -8.81 -13.19 -33.26
N ILE A 82 -8.07 -13.55 -34.31
CA ILE A 82 -6.67 -13.12 -34.49
C ILE A 82 -6.64 -11.86 -35.35
N LEU A 83 -6.06 -10.77 -34.82
CA LEU A 83 -5.86 -9.50 -35.53
C LEU A 83 -4.46 -9.47 -36.15
N THR A 84 -4.40 -9.51 -37.49
CA THR A 84 -3.15 -9.41 -38.27
C THR A 84 -3.29 -8.27 -39.28
N PHE A 85 -2.84 -7.08 -38.89
CA PHE A 85 -2.90 -5.88 -39.71
C PHE A 85 -1.55 -5.14 -39.69
N PRO A 86 -0.53 -5.66 -40.36
CA PRO A 86 0.80 -5.03 -40.37
C PRO A 86 0.78 -3.68 -41.10
N SER A 87 1.84 -2.86 -40.93
CA SER A 87 1.94 -1.53 -41.58
C SER A 87 1.77 -1.58 -43.10
N SER A 88 2.11 -2.69 -43.74
CA SER A 88 1.91 -2.93 -45.18
C SER A 88 0.45 -3.20 -45.59
N ALA A 89 -0.42 -3.52 -44.66
CA ALA A 89 -1.83 -3.82 -44.84
C ALA A 89 -2.65 -3.43 -43.59
N PRO A 90 -2.68 -2.12 -43.21
CA PRO A 90 -3.30 -1.67 -41.98
C PRO A 90 -4.84 -1.72 -42.07
N ILE A 91 -5.51 -1.50 -40.94
CA ILE A 91 -6.95 -1.22 -40.89
C ILE A 91 -7.19 0.13 -41.63
N ALA A 92 -7.66 0.09 -42.88
CA ALA A 92 -7.83 1.23 -43.77
C ALA A 92 -9.31 1.62 -43.94
N SER A 93 -10.17 1.27 -43.02
CA SER A 93 -11.60 1.58 -43.00
C SER A 93 -12.13 1.52 -41.58
N ASP A 94 -13.39 1.93 -41.37
CA ASP A 94 -14.05 1.83 -40.08
C ASP A 94 -14.26 0.33 -39.70
N VAL A 95 -13.69 -0.05 -38.58
CA VAL A 95 -13.83 -1.40 -38.00
C VAL A 95 -14.34 -1.27 -36.56
N THR A 96 -15.32 -2.11 -36.21
CA THR A 96 -15.83 -2.18 -34.81
C THR A 96 -15.65 -3.59 -34.29
N ILE A 97 -15.07 -3.72 -33.09
CA ILE A 97 -14.95 -4.98 -32.35
C ILE A 97 -15.75 -4.90 -31.05
N SER A 98 -16.29 -6.03 -30.59
CA SER A 98 -17.19 -6.10 -29.45
C SER A 98 -16.83 -7.20 -28.49
N SER A 99 -17.40 -7.20 -27.30
CA SER A 99 -17.20 -8.22 -26.26
C SER A 99 -17.79 -9.61 -26.61
N ASP A 100 -18.30 -9.79 -27.82
CA ASP A 100 -18.75 -11.12 -28.27
C ASP A 100 -17.60 -12.10 -28.55
N ALA A 101 -16.36 -11.57 -28.66
CA ALA A 101 -15.14 -12.36 -28.87
C ALA A 101 -13.97 -11.79 -28.04
N ILE A 102 -12.93 -12.60 -27.86
CA ILE A 102 -11.60 -12.17 -27.41
C ILE A 102 -10.74 -11.94 -28.66
N TYR A 103 -9.96 -10.84 -28.67
CA TYR A 103 -9.11 -10.50 -29.80
C TYR A 103 -7.64 -10.68 -29.45
N ALA A 104 -6.95 -11.60 -30.12
CA ALA A 104 -5.52 -11.83 -29.99
C ALA A 104 -4.76 -11.02 -31.04
N LEU A 105 -3.78 -10.24 -30.63
CA LEU A 105 -2.87 -9.56 -31.55
C LEU A 105 -1.90 -10.59 -32.17
N ASN A 106 -1.44 -10.33 -33.37
CA ASN A 106 -0.44 -11.13 -34.06
C ASN A 106 0.55 -10.20 -34.77
N GLY A 107 1.64 -9.87 -34.06
CA GLY A 107 2.58 -8.82 -34.37
C GLY A 107 1.98 -7.42 -34.21
N ALA A 108 2.64 -6.42 -34.76
CA ALA A 108 2.16 -5.04 -34.74
C ALA A 108 0.88 -4.86 -35.56
N VAL A 109 -0.19 -4.37 -34.94
CA VAL A 109 -1.48 -4.09 -35.56
C VAL A 109 -1.64 -2.60 -35.80
N PHE A 110 -1.72 -2.17 -37.06
CA PHE A 110 -1.80 -0.77 -37.46
C PHE A 110 -3.23 -0.35 -37.83
N VAL A 111 -3.67 0.79 -37.31
CA VAL A 111 -4.89 1.50 -37.71
C VAL A 111 -4.47 2.67 -38.61
N GLY A 112 -4.66 2.54 -39.93
CA GLY A 112 -4.25 3.47 -40.95
C GLY A 112 -2.77 3.43 -41.32
N ALA A 113 -2.46 4.00 -42.45
CA ALA A 113 -1.12 4.02 -43.03
C ALA A 113 -0.23 5.16 -42.52
N GLY A 114 -0.80 6.20 -41.87
CA GLY A 114 -0.08 7.32 -41.30
C GLY A 114 0.57 8.30 -42.32
N ILE A 115 1.76 8.80 -41.93
CA ILE A 115 2.52 9.79 -42.73
C ILE A 115 3.94 9.28 -43.03
N ASN A 116 4.57 9.90 -44.03
CA ASN A 116 6.00 9.75 -44.36
C ASN A 116 6.85 10.74 -43.56
N ALA A 117 8.15 10.56 -43.57
CA ALA A 117 9.14 11.45 -42.93
C ALA A 117 9.04 12.94 -43.33
N ASP A 118 8.41 13.29 -44.43
CA ASP A 118 8.19 14.68 -44.89
C ASP A 118 6.80 15.23 -44.48
N GLY A 119 6.04 14.50 -43.66
CA GLY A 119 4.69 14.86 -43.22
C GLY A 119 3.57 14.59 -44.25
N SER A 120 3.90 14.04 -45.42
CA SER A 120 2.91 13.69 -46.44
C SER A 120 2.22 12.38 -46.06
N SER A 121 0.91 12.22 -46.46
CA SER A 121 0.20 10.98 -46.20
C SER A 121 0.87 9.75 -46.81
N ALA A 122 0.96 8.68 -46.04
CA ALA A 122 1.53 7.42 -46.51
C ALA A 122 0.49 6.48 -47.14
N GLY A 123 -0.79 6.72 -46.97
CA GLY A 123 -1.87 5.89 -47.51
C GLY A 123 -3.26 6.20 -46.94
N ASP A 124 -4.11 5.21 -46.91
CA ASP A 124 -5.48 5.34 -46.42
C ASP A 124 -5.54 5.33 -44.89
N ASN A 125 -6.42 6.12 -44.33
CA ASN A 125 -6.71 6.21 -42.91
C ASN A 125 -7.75 5.16 -42.49
N GLY A 126 -7.76 4.83 -41.21
CA GLY A 126 -8.70 3.89 -40.60
C GLY A 126 -9.29 4.36 -39.28
N SER A 127 -10.31 3.67 -38.80
CA SER A 127 -10.87 3.86 -37.48
C SER A 127 -11.15 2.50 -36.85
N LEU A 128 -10.64 2.31 -35.64
CA LEU A 128 -10.94 1.14 -34.81
C LEU A 128 -11.84 1.58 -33.65
N THR A 129 -13.03 1.02 -33.59
CA THR A 129 -13.96 1.20 -32.48
C THR A 129 -13.99 -0.06 -31.64
N ILE A 130 -13.78 0.09 -30.32
CA ILE A 130 -13.76 -1.00 -29.35
C ILE A 130 -14.91 -0.78 -28.38
N GLU A 131 -15.88 -1.69 -28.41
CA GLU A 131 -17.08 -1.60 -27.57
C GLU A 131 -16.79 -2.05 -26.11
N ALA A 132 -17.67 -1.65 -25.19
CA ALA A 132 -17.55 -1.95 -23.78
C ALA A 132 -17.39 -3.46 -23.49
N GLY A 133 -16.50 -3.79 -22.55
CA GLY A 133 -16.24 -5.16 -22.11
C GLY A 133 -15.47 -6.03 -23.13
N THR A 134 -14.85 -5.42 -24.14
CA THR A 134 -14.01 -6.12 -25.11
C THR A 134 -12.64 -6.41 -24.50
N THR A 135 -12.13 -7.63 -24.68
CA THR A 135 -10.78 -8.04 -24.27
C THR A 135 -9.88 -8.16 -25.49
N ILE A 136 -8.71 -7.53 -25.43
CA ILE A 136 -7.62 -7.64 -26.41
C ILE A 136 -6.41 -8.24 -25.68
N VAL A 137 -5.77 -9.24 -26.29
CA VAL A 137 -4.69 -10.00 -25.68
C VAL A 137 -3.46 -9.96 -26.58
N GLY A 138 -2.33 -9.53 -26.03
CA GLY A 138 -1.02 -9.76 -26.64
C GLY A 138 -0.55 -11.18 -26.33
N THR A 139 0.00 -11.85 -27.35
CA THR A 139 0.44 -13.24 -27.28
C THR A 139 1.96 -13.41 -27.30
N ALA A 140 2.71 -12.32 -27.60
CA ALA A 140 4.15 -12.31 -27.68
C ALA A 140 4.76 -11.02 -27.10
N GLY A 141 5.77 -11.19 -26.24
CA GLY A 141 6.55 -10.13 -25.59
C GLY A 141 7.88 -10.67 -25.08
N ALA A 142 8.65 -9.87 -24.33
CA ALA A 142 9.96 -10.25 -23.82
C ALA A 142 9.86 -11.37 -22.78
N GLY A 143 10.63 -12.45 -22.99
CA GLY A 143 10.79 -13.52 -22.00
C GLY A 143 9.63 -14.50 -21.87
N PHE A 144 8.60 -14.38 -22.68
CA PHE A 144 7.49 -15.32 -22.73
C PHE A 144 7.71 -16.43 -23.76
N GLU A 145 8.83 -17.14 -23.67
CA GLU A 145 9.01 -18.41 -24.36
C GLU A 145 8.18 -19.55 -23.72
N ASP A 146 7.64 -19.33 -22.54
CA ASP A 146 6.72 -20.25 -21.90
C ASP A 146 5.30 -19.93 -22.38
N ALA A 147 4.99 -20.53 -23.51
CA ALA A 147 3.65 -20.55 -24.03
C ALA A 147 2.65 -20.89 -22.92
N THR A 148 1.87 -19.90 -22.51
CA THR A 148 0.67 -20.16 -21.69
C THR A 148 -0.17 -21.20 -22.40
N SER A 149 -1.00 -21.92 -21.69
CA SER A 149 -1.91 -22.90 -22.31
C SER A 149 -2.76 -22.27 -23.41
N PHE A 150 -3.03 -20.97 -23.31
CA PHE A 150 -3.75 -20.17 -24.31
C PHE A 150 -2.93 -19.99 -25.60
N VAL A 151 -1.70 -19.47 -25.53
CA VAL A 151 -0.82 -19.29 -26.70
C VAL A 151 -0.51 -20.65 -27.37
N ALA A 152 -0.22 -21.67 -26.57
CA ALA A 152 -0.03 -23.02 -27.07
C ALA A 152 -1.26 -23.58 -27.83
N SER A 153 -2.49 -23.16 -27.46
CA SER A 153 -3.72 -23.55 -28.15
C SER A 153 -3.92 -22.86 -29.50
N LEU A 154 -3.37 -21.63 -29.67
CA LEU A 154 -3.38 -20.87 -30.91
C LEU A 154 -2.40 -21.46 -31.94
N GLY A 155 -1.30 -22.09 -31.48
CA GLY A 155 -0.30 -22.74 -32.32
C GLY A 155 0.26 -21.81 -33.40
N ASP A 156 0.41 -22.36 -34.63
CA ASP A 156 0.96 -21.61 -35.79
C ASP A 156 0.07 -20.44 -36.28
N SER A 157 -1.04 -20.15 -35.58
CA SER A 157 -1.94 -19.04 -35.96
C SER A 157 -1.45 -17.67 -35.47
N VAL A 158 -0.50 -17.62 -34.52
CA VAL A 158 0.18 -16.42 -34.04
C VAL A 158 1.70 -16.59 -34.18
N SER A 159 2.42 -15.47 -34.30
CA SER A 159 3.88 -15.48 -34.43
C SER A 159 4.48 -15.49 -33.03
N ASP A 160 5.43 -16.37 -32.78
CA ASP A 160 6.17 -16.41 -31.48
C ASP A 160 7.41 -15.48 -31.51
N SER A 161 7.71 -14.84 -32.64
CA SER A 161 8.94 -14.04 -32.81
C SER A 161 8.71 -12.55 -32.98
N ASP A 162 7.47 -12.12 -33.18
CA ASP A 162 7.14 -10.72 -33.43
C ASP A 162 6.38 -10.18 -32.19
N VAL A 163 6.80 -9.02 -31.69
CA VAL A 163 6.15 -8.35 -30.55
C VAL A 163 4.77 -7.86 -30.95
N ASP A 164 3.78 -8.12 -30.11
CA ASP A 164 2.41 -7.69 -30.32
C ASP A 164 2.19 -6.29 -29.73
N TYR A 165 1.74 -5.35 -30.50
CA TYR A 165 1.32 -4.00 -30.04
C TYR A 165 0.29 -3.40 -31.00
N LEU A 166 -0.44 -2.36 -30.52
CA LEU A 166 -1.44 -1.67 -31.31
C LEU A 166 -0.95 -0.26 -31.63
N VAL A 167 -0.95 0.10 -32.93
CA VAL A 167 -0.54 1.42 -33.41
C VAL A 167 -1.72 2.14 -34.05
N VAL A 168 -2.00 3.35 -33.61
CA VAL A 168 -2.94 4.27 -34.25
C VAL A 168 -2.14 5.34 -34.98
N SER A 169 -2.01 5.20 -36.30
CA SER A 169 -1.20 6.10 -37.12
C SER A 169 -1.84 7.49 -37.29
N PRO A 170 -1.08 8.56 -37.57
CA PRO A 170 -1.62 9.90 -37.81
C PRO A 170 -2.77 9.91 -38.83
N ASN A 171 -3.78 10.79 -38.63
CA ASN A 171 -5.03 10.87 -39.38
C ASN A 171 -5.99 9.69 -39.20
N SER A 172 -5.69 8.74 -38.35
CA SER A 172 -6.58 7.60 -38.02
C SER A 172 -7.12 7.75 -36.61
N GLN A 173 -8.08 6.90 -36.22
CA GLN A 173 -8.77 7.05 -34.93
C GLN A 173 -8.90 5.73 -34.17
N LEU A 174 -8.77 5.83 -32.86
CA LEU A 174 -9.15 4.81 -31.89
C LEU A 174 -10.31 5.31 -31.04
N ASN A 175 -11.43 4.61 -31.05
CA ASN A 175 -12.60 4.95 -30.24
C ASN A 175 -12.88 3.80 -29.25
N VAL A 176 -12.51 4.00 -28.01
CA VAL A 176 -12.72 3.05 -26.91
C VAL A 176 -13.97 3.46 -26.14
N ASN A 177 -15.00 2.63 -26.18
CA ASN A 177 -16.33 2.88 -25.60
C ASN A 177 -16.58 2.05 -24.32
N GLY A 178 -15.56 1.86 -23.47
CA GLY A 178 -15.72 1.19 -22.19
C GLY A 178 -16.66 1.91 -21.24
N THR A 179 -17.11 1.23 -20.21
CA THR A 179 -17.92 1.78 -19.12
C THR A 179 -17.36 1.33 -17.78
N ALA A 180 -17.73 1.97 -16.67
CA ALA A 180 -17.26 1.56 -15.35
C ALA A 180 -17.61 0.10 -15.00
N SER A 181 -18.72 -0.43 -15.49
CA SER A 181 -19.11 -1.82 -15.27
C SER A 181 -18.63 -2.81 -16.33
N ALA A 182 -18.05 -2.31 -17.41
CA ALA A 182 -17.53 -3.11 -18.52
C ALA A 182 -16.37 -2.35 -19.20
N PRO A 183 -15.24 -2.20 -18.56
CA PRO A 183 -14.07 -1.55 -19.17
C PRO A 183 -13.57 -2.37 -20.35
N VAL A 184 -12.87 -1.73 -21.26
CA VAL A 184 -12.08 -2.41 -22.27
C VAL A 184 -10.76 -2.85 -21.62
N ILE A 185 -10.37 -4.10 -21.80
CA ILE A 185 -9.16 -4.67 -21.21
C ILE A 185 -8.18 -5.02 -22.32
N MET A 186 -6.98 -4.45 -22.26
CA MET A 186 -5.84 -4.82 -23.09
C MET A 186 -4.75 -5.39 -22.18
N THR A 187 -4.34 -6.64 -22.43
CA THR A 187 -3.48 -7.36 -21.47
C THR A 187 -2.64 -8.46 -22.13
N GLY A 188 -1.76 -9.10 -21.36
CA GLY A 188 -1.00 -10.28 -21.80
C GLY A 188 -1.80 -11.58 -21.66
N ALA A 189 -1.36 -12.60 -22.39
CA ALA A 189 -2.02 -13.91 -22.41
C ALA A 189 -2.04 -14.61 -21.05
N SER A 190 -1.01 -14.44 -20.23
CA SER A 190 -0.93 -15.04 -18.89
C SER A 190 -1.96 -14.48 -17.90
N ASP A 191 -2.34 -13.21 -18.07
CA ASP A 191 -3.40 -12.59 -17.27
C ASP A 191 -4.78 -13.19 -17.60
N LEU A 192 -5.07 -13.41 -18.89
CA LEU A 192 -6.31 -14.05 -19.32
C LEU A 192 -6.45 -15.49 -18.76
N THR A 193 -5.35 -16.20 -18.60
CA THR A 193 -5.34 -17.58 -18.08
C THR A 193 -5.21 -17.67 -16.56
N GLY A 194 -4.98 -16.55 -15.88
CA GLY A 194 -4.70 -16.49 -14.44
C GLY A 194 -3.32 -17.04 -14.07
N GLU A 195 -2.39 -17.12 -15.04
CA GLU A 195 -1.00 -17.57 -14.86
C GLU A 195 -0.05 -16.39 -14.61
N VAL A 196 -0.57 -15.15 -14.61
CA VAL A 196 0.20 -13.92 -14.37
C VAL A 196 0.77 -13.89 -12.95
N THR A 197 1.99 -13.42 -12.81
CA THR A 197 2.64 -13.19 -11.52
C THR A 197 2.60 -11.72 -11.15
N ASP A 198 2.73 -11.38 -9.86
CA ASP A 198 2.65 -9.99 -9.37
C ASP A 198 3.67 -9.03 -9.98
N GLY A 199 4.84 -9.52 -10.34
CA GLY A 199 5.87 -8.73 -11.01
C GLY A 199 5.87 -8.87 -12.53
N ALA A 200 4.79 -9.37 -13.13
CA ALA A 200 4.72 -9.51 -14.58
C ALA A 200 4.68 -8.15 -15.27
N GLU A 201 5.45 -8.02 -16.33
CA GLU A 201 5.52 -6.88 -17.24
C GLU A 201 5.97 -7.38 -18.62
N ALA A 202 6.10 -6.53 -19.61
CA ALA A 202 6.64 -6.88 -20.94
C ALA A 202 5.97 -8.08 -21.61
N GLN A 203 4.70 -8.36 -21.29
CA GLN A 203 4.00 -9.49 -21.90
C GLN A 203 3.56 -9.20 -23.35
N TRP A 204 3.52 -7.93 -23.72
CA TRP A 204 3.20 -7.41 -25.05
C TRP A 204 3.65 -5.95 -25.13
N GLY A 205 3.73 -5.35 -26.33
CA GLY A 205 4.35 -4.04 -26.53
C GLY A 205 3.52 -2.82 -26.13
N GLY A 206 2.19 -2.95 -25.94
CA GLY A 206 1.38 -1.80 -25.49
C GLY A 206 0.62 -1.09 -26.61
N LEU A 207 0.26 0.18 -26.37
CA LEU A 207 -0.55 1.01 -27.25
C LEU A 207 0.20 2.29 -27.65
N VAL A 208 0.40 2.50 -28.95
CA VAL A 208 0.99 3.70 -29.52
C VAL A 208 -0.09 4.49 -30.25
N ILE A 209 -0.26 5.78 -29.94
CA ILE A 209 -1.15 6.69 -30.63
C ILE A 209 -0.37 7.87 -31.16
N SER A 210 -0.31 8.00 -32.49
CA SER A 210 0.45 9.03 -33.19
C SER A 210 -0.48 10.06 -33.83
N GLY A 211 -0.12 11.34 -33.70
CA GLY A 211 -0.90 12.46 -34.20
C GLY A 211 -0.07 13.44 -35.03
N LEU A 212 -0.68 14.59 -35.31
CA LEU A 212 -0.13 15.66 -36.17
C LEU A 212 0.12 16.98 -35.43
N ALA A 213 0.08 17.00 -34.11
CA ALA A 213 0.36 18.19 -33.34
C ALA A 213 1.83 18.59 -33.42
N ALA A 214 2.16 19.80 -32.97
CA ALA A 214 3.53 20.26 -32.95
C ALA A 214 4.33 19.56 -31.84
N GLN A 215 5.52 19.17 -32.22
CA GLN A 215 6.56 18.64 -31.34
C GLN A 215 7.89 19.31 -31.66
N ASN A 216 8.96 19.06 -30.89
CA ASN A 216 10.24 19.72 -31.12
C ASN A 216 11.38 18.75 -31.49
N ASN A 217 11.16 17.45 -31.57
CA ASN A 217 12.13 16.45 -31.96
C ASN A 217 12.23 16.28 -33.49
N CYS A 218 12.69 17.30 -34.17
CA CYS A 218 12.93 17.28 -35.62
C CYS A 218 14.15 18.14 -35.98
N ASN A 219 14.51 18.24 -37.26
CA ASN A 219 15.57 19.17 -37.66
C ASN A 219 15.18 20.61 -37.33
N GLU A 220 16.10 21.43 -36.86
CA GLU A 220 15.88 22.85 -36.53
C GLU A 220 15.22 23.65 -37.66
N ALA A 221 15.54 23.33 -38.92
CA ALA A 221 14.96 24.00 -40.08
C ALA A 221 13.49 23.66 -40.34
N ASP A 222 13.02 22.57 -39.78
CA ASP A 222 11.66 22.06 -39.98
C ASP A 222 10.72 22.44 -38.83
N LEU A 223 11.25 22.96 -37.70
CA LEU A 223 10.46 23.40 -36.54
C LEU A 223 9.29 24.32 -36.93
N GLY A 224 8.10 24.03 -36.42
CA GLY A 224 6.87 24.78 -36.72
C GLY A 224 6.36 24.61 -38.14
N THR A 225 6.79 23.58 -38.84
CA THR A 225 6.28 23.22 -40.19
C THR A 225 5.70 21.82 -40.17
N ALA A 226 4.92 21.45 -41.20
CA ALA A 226 4.39 20.09 -41.32
C ALA A 226 5.47 19.01 -41.57
N ALA A 227 6.70 19.41 -41.86
CA ALA A 227 7.84 18.49 -42.00
C ALA A 227 8.59 18.26 -40.67
N CYS A 228 8.17 18.89 -39.58
CA CYS A 228 8.69 18.58 -38.26
C CYS A 228 8.07 17.25 -37.76
N THR A 229 8.65 16.17 -38.23
CA THR A 229 8.23 14.79 -37.89
C THR A 229 9.36 14.05 -37.21
N ALA A 230 9.03 13.13 -36.34
CA ALA A 230 9.96 12.17 -35.72
C ALA A 230 9.54 10.75 -36.04
N GLU A 231 10.47 9.81 -35.94
CA GLU A 231 10.19 8.38 -36.02
C GLU A 231 9.72 7.90 -34.66
N GLY A 232 8.61 7.16 -34.63
CA GLY A 232 8.04 6.68 -33.38
C GLY A 232 8.68 5.38 -32.96
N GLU A 233 8.60 5.09 -31.67
CA GLU A 233 9.15 3.90 -31.04
C GLU A 233 8.58 2.60 -31.64
N GLY A 234 9.37 1.54 -31.59
CA GLY A 234 8.97 0.22 -32.08
C GLY A 234 8.61 0.18 -33.55
N ASP A 235 9.22 1.02 -34.42
CA ASP A 235 8.84 1.13 -35.84
C ASP A 235 7.35 1.50 -36.06
N SER A 236 6.73 2.23 -35.11
CA SER A 236 5.32 2.66 -35.16
C SER A 236 5.04 3.68 -36.29
N GLY A 237 6.08 4.17 -36.97
CA GLY A 237 6.01 5.11 -38.09
C GLY A 237 6.29 6.54 -37.65
N TYR A 238 6.01 7.50 -38.55
CA TYR A 238 6.29 8.91 -38.29
C TYR A 238 5.10 9.63 -37.65
N TYR A 239 5.40 10.59 -36.75
CA TYR A 239 4.43 11.45 -36.09
C TYR A 239 4.88 12.92 -36.10
N GLY A 240 3.97 13.84 -35.79
CA GLY A 240 4.26 15.27 -35.67
C GLY A 240 3.75 16.08 -36.85
N GLY A 241 3.80 17.39 -36.69
CA GLY A 241 3.31 18.36 -37.69
C GLY A 241 3.03 19.72 -37.07
N THR A 242 1.85 20.31 -37.34
CA THR A 242 1.45 21.64 -36.84
C THR A 242 0.00 21.73 -36.41
N ASN A 243 -0.71 20.60 -36.36
CA ASN A 243 -2.12 20.60 -36.04
C ASN A 243 -2.35 20.29 -34.53
N ASP A 244 -2.20 21.29 -33.66
CA ASP A 244 -2.41 21.15 -32.21
C ASP A 244 -3.86 20.77 -31.84
N GLU A 245 -4.82 20.82 -32.77
CA GLU A 245 -6.19 20.34 -32.62
C GLU A 245 -6.42 18.96 -33.29
N ASP A 246 -5.38 18.22 -33.58
CA ASP A 246 -5.43 16.87 -34.12
C ASP A 246 -6.34 15.97 -33.26
N ASN A 247 -7.01 15.03 -33.93
CA ASN A 247 -7.98 14.15 -33.28
C ASN A 247 -7.72 12.69 -33.66
N SER A 248 -7.07 11.95 -32.79
CA SER A 248 -6.80 10.52 -32.90
C SER A 248 -7.91 9.64 -32.29
N GLY A 249 -9.07 10.22 -31.90
CA GLY A 249 -10.23 9.49 -31.39
C GLY A 249 -10.60 9.78 -29.94
N SER A 250 -11.14 8.78 -29.25
CA SER A 250 -11.61 8.90 -27.88
C SER A 250 -11.35 7.63 -27.06
N ILE A 251 -10.89 7.79 -25.84
CA ILE A 251 -10.69 6.69 -24.89
C ILE A 251 -11.56 6.92 -23.67
N ASN A 252 -12.40 5.92 -23.34
CA ASN A 252 -13.19 5.89 -22.11
C ASN A 252 -13.16 4.50 -21.48
N TYR A 253 -12.82 4.41 -20.19
CA TYR A 253 -12.75 3.19 -19.38
C TYR A 253 -11.94 2.08 -20.03
N MET A 254 -10.65 2.30 -20.15
CA MET A 254 -9.66 1.35 -20.69
C MET A 254 -8.63 0.96 -19.63
N GLN A 255 -8.32 -0.32 -19.56
CA GLN A 255 -7.20 -0.87 -18.81
C GLN A 255 -6.15 -1.39 -19.78
N VAL A 256 -4.89 -1.00 -19.59
CA VAL A 256 -3.71 -1.55 -20.27
C VAL A 256 -2.83 -2.17 -19.20
N LYS A 257 -2.58 -3.48 -19.32
CA LYS A 257 -1.88 -4.24 -18.26
C LYS A 257 -0.72 -5.02 -18.82
N TYR A 258 0.39 -5.06 -18.07
CA TYR A 258 1.58 -5.87 -18.34
C TYR A 258 2.20 -5.61 -19.72
N ALA A 259 2.12 -4.38 -20.18
CA ALA A 259 2.64 -3.93 -21.46
C ALA A 259 4.08 -3.41 -21.35
N GLY A 260 4.61 -2.90 -22.48
CA GLY A 260 5.95 -2.39 -22.60
C GLY A 260 6.90 -3.43 -23.20
N TYR A 261 7.86 -3.01 -24.02
CA TYR A 261 8.83 -3.92 -24.62
C TYR A 261 10.10 -3.19 -25.07
N ARG A 262 11.23 -3.74 -24.70
CA ARG A 262 12.54 -3.19 -25.08
C ARG A 262 13.11 -3.88 -26.30
N PHE A 263 13.17 -3.20 -27.44
CA PHE A 263 13.81 -3.67 -28.66
C PHE A 263 15.34 -3.51 -28.64
N ALA A 264 15.81 -2.37 -28.13
CA ALA A 264 17.23 -2.02 -28.01
C ALA A 264 17.41 -1.00 -26.86
N ASN A 265 18.63 -0.59 -26.56
CA ASN A 265 18.90 0.31 -25.43
C ASN A 265 18.26 1.70 -25.55
N ASP A 266 17.80 2.12 -26.71
CA ASP A 266 17.20 3.43 -26.95
C ASP A 266 15.92 3.29 -27.82
N ASP A 267 15.25 2.15 -27.81
CA ASP A 267 14.02 1.87 -28.56
C ASP A 267 13.15 0.93 -27.73
N GLU A 268 12.23 1.48 -26.99
CA GLU A 268 11.39 0.83 -25.99
C GLU A 268 9.93 1.18 -26.27
N LEU A 269 9.02 0.30 -25.89
CA LEU A 269 7.58 0.56 -25.96
C LEU A 269 7.01 0.73 -24.56
N ASN A 270 6.25 1.76 -24.39
CA ASN A 270 5.55 2.12 -23.17
C ASN A 270 4.24 1.34 -22.97
N GLY A 271 3.65 1.46 -21.79
CA GLY A 271 2.28 1.01 -21.59
C GLY A 271 1.34 1.70 -22.58
N VAL A 272 1.39 3.04 -22.62
CA VAL A 272 0.70 3.87 -23.62
C VAL A 272 1.58 5.04 -24.01
N ALA A 273 1.90 5.17 -25.31
CA ALA A 273 2.62 6.30 -25.88
C ALA A 273 1.68 7.24 -26.66
N PHE A 274 1.73 8.55 -26.35
CA PHE A 274 1.05 9.60 -27.10
C PHE A 274 2.05 10.43 -27.87
N GLN A 275 2.23 10.18 -29.15
CA GLN A 275 3.23 10.79 -30.02
C GLN A 275 2.62 11.94 -30.83
N ALA A 276 2.89 13.19 -30.46
CA ALA A 276 2.33 14.42 -31.04
C ALA A 276 0.81 14.40 -31.23
N VAL A 277 0.09 13.85 -30.28
CA VAL A 277 -1.37 13.80 -30.30
C VAL A 277 -1.96 15.17 -29.93
N GLY A 278 -2.97 15.60 -30.64
CA GLY A 278 -3.58 16.93 -30.48
C GLY A 278 -4.74 16.98 -29.50
N SER A 279 -5.13 18.20 -29.12
CA SER A 279 -6.19 18.50 -28.15
C SER A 279 -7.60 18.11 -28.61
N GLY A 280 -7.80 17.72 -29.87
CA GLY A 280 -9.04 17.16 -30.37
C GLY A 280 -9.30 15.73 -29.88
N THR A 281 -8.27 15.03 -29.40
CA THR A 281 -8.36 13.67 -28.85
C THR A 281 -8.85 13.73 -27.41
N SER A 282 -9.80 12.88 -27.05
CA SER A 282 -10.38 12.80 -25.70
C SER A 282 -9.88 11.55 -24.96
N VAL A 283 -9.21 11.73 -23.82
CA VAL A 283 -8.75 10.62 -22.97
C VAL A 283 -9.37 10.78 -21.59
N ASN A 284 -10.18 9.78 -21.19
CA ASN A 284 -10.87 9.80 -19.91
C ASN A 284 -11.05 8.38 -19.37
N TYR A 285 -10.80 8.16 -18.08
CA TYR A 285 -10.84 6.85 -17.43
C TYR A 285 -9.91 5.83 -18.10
N ILE A 286 -8.60 6.07 -18.01
CA ILE A 286 -7.57 5.17 -18.48
C ILE A 286 -6.74 4.67 -17.29
N GLN A 287 -6.41 3.38 -17.31
CA GLN A 287 -5.45 2.78 -16.38
C GLN A 287 -4.33 2.11 -17.13
N VAL A 288 -3.09 2.29 -16.67
CA VAL A 288 -1.93 1.49 -17.04
C VAL A 288 -1.41 0.78 -15.78
N HIS A 289 -1.16 -0.52 -15.90
CA HIS A 289 -0.73 -1.37 -14.79
C HIS A 289 0.46 -2.25 -15.19
N ASN A 290 1.56 -2.15 -14.44
CA ASN A 290 2.78 -2.92 -14.66
C ASN A 290 3.32 -2.80 -16.10
N GLY A 291 3.69 -1.59 -16.52
CA GLY A 291 4.52 -1.35 -17.72
C GLY A 291 5.97 -1.77 -17.49
N SER A 292 6.65 -2.32 -18.49
CA SER A 292 8.08 -2.67 -18.40
C SER A 292 9.02 -1.51 -18.74
N ASP A 293 8.49 -0.47 -19.26
CA ASP A 293 9.04 0.84 -19.50
C ASP A 293 8.10 1.82 -18.82
N ASP A 294 7.84 2.98 -19.39
CA ASP A 294 6.91 3.92 -18.78
C ASP A 294 5.47 3.43 -18.75
N GLY A 295 4.74 3.96 -17.77
CA GLY A 295 3.31 3.76 -17.72
C GLY A 295 2.61 4.49 -18.86
N ILE A 296 2.73 5.82 -18.90
CA ILE A 296 2.20 6.70 -19.96
C ILE A 296 3.26 7.71 -20.33
N GLU A 297 3.64 7.78 -21.61
CA GLU A 297 4.60 8.76 -22.12
C GLU A 297 4.00 9.68 -23.20
N PHE A 298 4.42 10.96 -23.17
CA PHE A 298 3.98 12.01 -24.09
C PHE A 298 5.17 12.59 -24.88
N PHE A 299 5.22 12.33 -26.16
CA PHE A 299 6.18 12.88 -27.10
C PHE A 299 5.62 14.13 -27.79
N GLY A 300 5.71 15.29 -27.17
CA GLY A 300 5.15 16.52 -27.70
C GLY A 300 3.63 16.54 -27.76
N GLY A 301 3.07 17.45 -28.57
CA GLY A 301 1.62 17.56 -28.76
C GLY A 301 0.89 18.33 -27.66
N THR A 302 -0.45 18.20 -27.67
CA THR A 302 -1.35 18.98 -26.81
C THR A 302 -2.51 18.14 -26.23
N VAL A 303 -2.45 16.82 -26.38
CA VAL A 303 -3.44 15.92 -25.79
C VAL A 303 -3.51 16.09 -24.27
N GLY A 304 -4.71 16.05 -23.72
CA GLY A 304 -4.91 16.02 -22.28
C GLY A 304 -5.73 14.82 -21.84
N MET A 305 -5.62 14.46 -20.58
CA MET A 305 -6.34 13.35 -20.00
C MET A 305 -6.99 13.70 -18.65
N LYS A 306 -8.10 13.02 -18.34
CA LYS A 306 -8.76 13.08 -17.03
C LYS A 306 -9.04 11.68 -16.52
N HIS A 307 -9.12 11.54 -15.20
CA HIS A 307 -9.40 10.27 -14.50
C HIS A 307 -8.47 9.15 -14.98
N PHE A 308 -7.21 9.27 -14.63
CA PHE A 308 -6.19 8.30 -15.02
C PHE A 308 -5.54 7.63 -13.81
N VAL A 309 -5.14 6.38 -13.99
CA VAL A 309 -4.47 5.58 -12.98
C VAL A 309 -3.21 4.97 -13.59
N VAL A 310 -2.06 5.16 -12.98
CA VAL A 310 -0.83 4.46 -13.35
C VAL A 310 -0.28 3.75 -12.12
N THR A 311 0.07 2.49 -12.29
CA THR A 311 0.48 1.65 -11.17
C THR A 311 1.56 0.68 -11.58
N GLY A 312 2.70 0.73 -10.90
CA GLY A 312 3.75 -0.28 -11.01
C GLY A 312 4.56 -0.29 -12.30
N ALA A 313 4.74 0.84 -12.98
CA ALA A 313 5.67 0.95 -14.10
C ALA A 313 7.11 0.61 -13.64
N SER A 314 7.93 0.02 -14.50
CA SER A 314 9.29 -0.37 -14.11
C SER A 314 10.34 0.68 -14.40
N ASP A 315 10.09 1.61 -15.29
CA ASP A 315 10.79 2.87 -15.43
C ASP A 315 9.91 3.98 -14.83
N ASP A 316 9.50 4.97 -15.55
CA ASP A 316 8.71 6.06 -15.01
C ASP A 316 7.20 5.83 -15.09
N SER A 317 6.44 6.34 -14.13
CA SER A 317 4.99 6.16 -14.19
C SER A 317 4.34 7.07 -15.24
N VAL A 318 4.77 8.33 -15.31
CA VAL A 318 4.34 9.29 -16.32
C VAL A 318 5.56 10.08 -16.79
N ASP A 319 5.91 9.92 -18.06
CA ASP A 319 6.97 10.69 -18.69
C ASP A 319 6.42 11.67 -19.74
N TRP A 320 7.18 12.74 -19.98
CA TRP A 320 6.96 13.62 -21.12
C TRP A 320 8.23 14.27 -21.64
N THR A 321 8.30 14.36 -22.95
CA THR A 321 9.40 14.97 -23.66
C THR A 321 8.92 15.75 -24.89
N ASP A 322 9.81 16.20 -25.74
CA ASP A 322 9.58 16.71 -27.09
C ASP A 322 8.56 17.88 -27.21
N GLY A 323 8.34 18.63 -26.12
CA GLY A 323 7.47 19.79 -26.13
C GLY A 323 5.99 19.49 -25.86
N TRP A 324 5.66 18.55 -24.99
CA TRP A 324 4.28 18.32 -24.56
C TRP A 324 3.69 19.51 -23.78
N ARG A 325 2.51 19.96 -24.19
CA ARG A 325 1.81 21.13 -23.64
C ARG A 325 0.36 20.83 -23.33
N GLY A 326 0.05 19.58 -23.05
CA GLY A 326 -1.29 19.15 -22.70
C GLY A 326 -1.67 19.41 -21.24
N PHE A 327 -2.65 18.68 -20.78
CA PHE A 327 -3.09 18.75 -19.39
C PHE A 327 -3.40 17.36 -18.84
N ALA A 328 -3.32 17.21 -17.49
CA ALA A 328 -3.79 16.03 -16.80
C ALA A 328 -4.55 16.40 -15.52
N GLN A 329 -5.69 15.75 -15.27
CA GLN A 329 -6.47 16.03 -14.06
C GLN A 329 -7.17 14.78 -13.52
N TYR A 330 -7.31 14.70 -12.19
CA TYR A 330 -7.87 13.57 -11.45
C TYR A 330 -7.07 12.30 -11.69
N GLY A 331 -5.83 12.29 -11.20
CA GLY A 331 -4.90 11.17 -11.34
C GLY A 331 -4.60 10.45 -10.03
N VAL A 332 -4.36 9.15 -10.13
CA VAL A 332 -3.75 8.33 -9.07
C VAL A 332 -2.54 7.63 -9.68
N VAL A 333 -1.35 8.00 -9.24
CA VAL A 333 -0.08 7.49 -9.77
C VAL A 333 0.72 6.90 -8.61
N ILE A 334 0.99 5.62 -8.69
CA ILE A 334 1.70 4.88 -7.65
C ILE A 334 2.81 4.06 -8.26
N GLN A 335 4.07 4.45 -8.00
CA GLN A 335 5.29 3.87 -8.57
C GLN A 335 5.52 2.56 -7.91
N THR A 336 5.13 1.74 -7.63
CA THR A 336 5.27 0.33 -7.29
C THR A 336 4.17 -0.23 -6.40
N LEU A 337 3.97 -1.48 -6.54
CA LEU A 337 3.04 -2.29 -5.80
C LEU A 337 3.69 -3.35 -4.96
N PHE A 338 4.86 -3.76 -5.37
CA PHE A 338 5.57 -4.85 -4.74
C PHE A 338 7.05 -4.53 -4.76
N PRO A 339 7.74 -4.58 -3.61
CA PRO A 339 9.19 -4.50 -3.58
C PRO A 339 9.75 -5.54 -4.53
N VAL A 340 10.51 -5.08 -5.49
CA VAL A 340 11.13 -5.92 -6.49
C VAL A 340 12.29 -6.65 -5.84
N THR A 341 12.19 -7.96 -5.70
CA THR A 341 13.29 -8.81 -5.24
C THR A 341 14.33 -9.07 -6.32
N ASP A 342 14.06 -8.63 -7.55
CA ASP A 342 14.97 -8.75 -8.66
C ASP A 342 15.77 -7.44 -8.80
N ALA A 343 17.05 -7.49 -8.41
CA ALA A 343 17.98 -6.37 -8.58
C ALA A 343 18.24 -6.00 -10.07
N ALA A 344 17.64 -6.70 -11.02
CA ALA A 344 17.66 -6.39 -12.44
C ALA A 344 16.56 -5.41 -12.87
N ARG A 345 15.60 -5.09 -11.99
CA ARG A 345 14.54 -4.12 -12.26
C ARG A 345 14.81 -2.84 -11.48
N SER A 346 15.29 -1.81 -12.16
CA SER A 346 15.24 -0.46 -11.62
C SER A 346 13.78 -0.01 -11.59
N LYS A 347 13.32 0.50 -10.48
CA LYS A 347 12.17 1.37 -10.39
C LYS A 347 12.71 2.78 -10.41
N ASP A 348 12.20 3.60 -11.28
CA ASP A 348 12.67 4.96 -11.42
C ASP A 348 11.64 5.97 -10.89
N ASN A 349 11.32 7.01 -11.57
CA ASN A 349 10.57 8.11 -11.03
C ASN A 349 9.04 7.92 -11.14
N VAL A 350 8.29 8.66 -10.36
CA VAL A 350 6.83 8.74 -10.57
C VAL A 350 6.53 9.65 -11.75
N ILE A 351 7.29 10.72 -11.88
CA ILE A 351 7.34 11.59 -13.06
C ILE A 351 8.80 11.77 -13.48
N GLU A 352 9.10 11.48 -14.74
CA GLU A 352 10.20 12.05 -15.45
C GLU A 352 9.69 13.14 -16.40
N ALA A 353 10.44 14.23 -16.55
CA ALA A 353 9.92 15.42 -17.20
C ALA A 353 10.98 16.14 -18.02
N ASP A 354 10.91 16.02 -19.32
CA ASP A 354 11.89 16.53 -20.26
C ASP A 354 11.31 17.54 -21.24
N ASN A 355 12.20 18.31 -21.85
CA ASN A 355 11.90 19.09 -23.05
C ASN A 355 12.68 18.57 -24.27
N TYR A 356 14.00 18.74 -24.30
CA TYR A 356 14.83 18.24 -25.41
C TYR A 356 16.33 18.32 -25.05
N GLY A 357 16.96 17.19 -24.79
CA GLY A 357 18.30 17.11 -24.19
C GLY A 357 19.42 17.80 -24.97
N SER A 358 19.36 17.88 -26.28
CA SER A 358 20.42 18.53 -27.07
C SER A 358 20.25 20.03 -27.28
N ASP A 359 19.08 20.62 -26.95
CA ASP A 359 18.75 22.04 -26.98
C ASP A 359 17.60 22.33 -26.04
N MET A 360 17.88 22.42 -24.74
CA MET A 360 16.92 22.47 -23.64
C MET A 360 15.98 23.69 -23.65
N ASP A 361 16.36 24.76 -24.43
CA ASP A 361 15.48 25.92 -24.66
C ASP A 361 14.57 25.77 -25.89
N ARG A 362 14.58 24.61 -26.50
CA ARG A 362 13.90 24.36 -27.78
C ARG A 362 12.38 24.50 -27.63
N SER A 363 11.76 25.05 -28.68
CA SER A 363 10.31 25.29 -28.72
C SER A 363 9.65 24.52 -29.86
N PRO A 364 8.42 24.03 -29.66
CA PRO A 364 7.57 24.24 -28.47
C PRO A 364 8.18 23.58 -27.24
N ARG A 365 8.18 24.28 -26.09
CA ARG A 365 8.74 23.78 -24.85
C ARG A 365 7.73 22.91 -24.09
N SER A 366 8.16 21.84 -23.48
CA SER A 366 7.33 21.03 -22.56
C SER A 366 6.91 21.88 -21.36
N PHE A 367 5.59 22.07 -21.20
CA PHE A 367 5.02 22.86 -20.11
C PHE A 367 3.56 22.47 -19.86
N PRO A 368 3.28 21.25 -19.40
CA PRO A 368 1.92 20.81 -19.12
C PRO A 368 1.29 21.49 -17.91
N ALA A 369 -0.05 21.41 -17.83
CA ALA A 369 -0.82 21.80 -16.67
C ALA A 369 -1.50 20.59 -16.03
N MET A 370 -1.16 20.29 -14.78
CA MET A 370 -1.64 19.13 -14.06
C MET A 370 -2.36 19.56 -12.77
N ALA A 371 -3.47 18.90 -12.40
CA ALA A 371 -4.22 19.26 -11.21
C ALA A 371 -4.91 18.05 -10.57
N ASN A 372 -5.08 18.07 -9.26
CA ASN A 372 -5.79 17.03 -8.52
C ASN A 372 -5.25 15.63 -8.82
N ILE A 373 -3.97 15.42 -8.56
CA ILE A 373 -3.31 14.14 -8.73
C ILE A 373 -2.67 13.72 -7.39
N THR A 374 -2.76 12.46 -7.07
CA THR A 374 -2.03 11.85 -5.95
C THR A 374 -0.86 11.04 -6.51
N PHE A 375 0.34 11.46 -6.21
CA PHE A 375 1.59 10.79 -6.55
C PHE A 375 2.15 10.10 -5.32
N VAL A 376 2.47 8.81 -5.45
CA VAL A 376 3.06 8.00 -4.39
C VAL A 376 4.29 7.29 -4.92
N GLN A 377 5.45 7.64 -4.38
CA GLN A 377 6.70 6.92 -4.57
C GLN A 377 6.93 6.05 -3.34
N ASP A 378 6.76 4.74 -3.48
CA ASP A 378 6.97 3.78 -2.39
C ASP A 378 8.35 3.11 -2.48
N TYR A 379 9.06 3.24 -3.61
CA TYR A 379 10.29 2.47 -3.85
C TYR A 379 11.10 2.99 -5.04
N GLY A 380 12.37 3.29 -4.85
CA GLY A 380 13.29 3.69 -5.94
C GLY A 380 13.39 5.20 -6.13
N GLY A 381 13.46 5.68 -7.36
CA GLY A 381 13.75 7.04 -7.78
C GLY A 381 12.98 8.21 -7.17
N ASP A 382 13.05 9.36 -7.80
CA ASP A 382 12.40 10.58 -7.34
C ASP A 382 10.88 10.60 -7.59
N THR A 383 10.13 11.36 -6.80
CA THR A 383 8.70 11.49 -7.10
C THR A 383 8.48 12.39 -8.32
N LEU A 384 9.25 13.46 -8.46
CA LEU A 384 9.23 14.39 -9.60
C LEU A 384 10.65 14.69 -10.03
N GLN A 385 11.11 14.16 -11.13
CA GLN A 385 12.36 14.55 -11.79
C GLN A 385 12.06 15.53 -12.93
N LEU A 386 12.65 16.72 -12.90
CA LEU A 386 12.41 17.83 -13.84
C LEU A 386 13.75 18.23 -14.48
N ARG A 387 13.91 17.96 -15.77
CA ARG A 387 15.18 18.14 -16.45
C ARG A 387 15.04 18.66 -17.91
N GLU A 388 16.14 18.81 -18.61
CA GLU A 388 16.24 19.15 -20.02
C GLU A 388 15.44 20.40 -20.47
N GLY A 389 15.23 21.35 -19.55
CA GLY A 389 14.55 22.61 -19.85
C GLY A 389 13.03 22.56 -19.73
N THR A 390 12.44 21.52 -19.17
CA THR A 390 11.00 21.42 -18.96
C THR A 390 10.44 22.45 -17.96
N GLY A 391 9.12 22.57 -17.90
CA GLY A 391 8.40 23.23 -16.85
C GLY A 391 7.10 22.48 -16.53
N VAL A 392 6.50 22.80 -15.39
CA VAL A 392 5.23 22.18 -14.98
C VAL A 392 4.38 23.13 -14.14
N LYS A 393 3.06 23.07 -14.33
CA LYS A 393 2.08 23.57 -13.38
C LYS A 393 1.42 22.38 -12.70
N LEU A 394 1.78 22.11 -11.46
CA LEU A 394 1.19 21.05 -10.63
C LEU A 394 0.35 21.70 -9.53
N LEU A 395 -0.97 21.52 -9.61
CA LEU A 395 -1.94 22.26 -8.82
C LEU A 395 -2.80 21.32 -7.96
N ASN A 396 -3.10 21.70 -6.71
CA ASN A 396 -4.04 20.95 -5.86
C ASN A 396 -3.75 19.45 -5.79
N SER A 397 -2.49 19.05 -5.87
CA SER A 397 -2.05 17.66 -5.92
C SER A 397 -1.38 17.23 -4.62
N ILE A 398 -1.15 15.94 -4.43
CA ILE A 398 -0.37 15.40 -3.32
C ILE A 398 0.89 14.77 -3.90
N VAL A 399 2.05 15.09 -3.31
CA VAL A 399 3.34 14.51 -3.63
C VAL A 399 3.86 13.79 -2.39
N SER A 400 3.99 12.47 -2.47
CA SER A 400 4.47 11.62 -1.38
C SER A 400 5.65 10.79 -1.87
N GLY A 401 6.82 11.00 -1.29
CA GLY A 401 8.08 10.34 -1.64
C GLY A 401 8.36 9.09 -0.82
N ASN A 402 9.56 8.52 -1.03
CA ASN A 402 10.10 7.44 -0.21
C ASN A 402 11.19 7.96 0.73
N ALA A 403 10.89 8.10 2.01
CA ALA A 403 11.84 8.59 3.01
C ALA A 403 13.00 7.63 3.31
N GLU A 404 12.93 6.37 2.86
CA GLU A 404 13.95 5.35 3.15
C GLU A 404 15.09 5.33 2.13
N ASP A 405 14.92 5.97 0.97
CA ASP A 405 15.93 6.03 -0.08
C ASP A 405 16.61 7.42 -0.13
N SER A 406 17.72 7.51 -0.86
CA SER A 406 18.42 8.79 -1.12
C SER A 406 17.66 9.71 -2.08
N SER A 407 16.53 9.26 -2.59
CA SER A 407 15.68 9.96 -3.55
C SER A 407 14.84 11.06 -2.89
N GLY A 408 14.59 12.13 -3.62
CA GLY A 408 13.79 13.26 -3.17
C GLY A 408 12.34 13.23 -3.60
N CYS A 409 11.55 14.17 -3.12
CA CYS A 409 10.23 14.42 -3.68
C CYS A 409 10.27 15.26 -4.96
N VAL A 410 11.28 16.06 -5.12
CA VAL A 410 11.55 16.86 -6.34
C VAL A 410 13.03 16.81 -6.63
N ASP A 411 13.38 16.51 -7.85
CA ASP A 411 14.70 16.65 -8.39
C ASP A 411 14.67 17.63 -9.58
N VAL A 412 15.62 18.54 -9.65
CA VAL A 412 15.71 19.53 -10.72
C VAL A 412 17.10 19.53 -11.30
N ASP A 413 17.22 18.91 -12.47
CA ASP A 413 18.46 18.87 -13.22
C ASP A 413 18.55 20.04 -14.20
N ASP A 414 19.76 20.45 -14.50
CA ASP A 414 20.14 21.44 -15.50
C ASP A 414 19.86 22.92 -15.18
N ASP A 415 20.82 23.74 -15.55
CA ASP A 415 20.73 25.21 -15.46
C ASP A 415 19.55 25.78 -16.26
N GLU A 416 19.21 25.19 -17.41
CA GLU A 416 18.11 25.60 -18.30
C GLU A 416 16.75 25.34 -17.71
N THR A 417 16.56 24.18 -17.10
CA THR A 417 15.34 23.81 -16.38
C THR A 417 15.11 24.76 -15.21
N TYR A 418 16.12 24.92 -14.37
CA TYR A 418 16.09 25.83 -13.25
C TYR A 418 15.82 27.29 -13.67
N ARG A 419 16.48 27.78 -14.74
CA ARG A 419 16.29 29.13 -15.27
C ARG A 419 14.85 29.35 -15.73
N PHE A 420 14.28 28.39 -16.45
CA PHE A 420 12.88 28.47 -16.90
C PHE A 420 11.92 28.55 -15.71
N MET A 421 12.13 27.70 -14.71
CA MET A 421 11.33 27.70 -13.49
C MET A 421 11.44 28.98 -12.68
N ALA A 422 12.66 29.47 -12.46
CA ALA A 422 12.93 30.60 -11.57
C ALA A 422 12.69 31.96 -12.21
N GLN A 423 12.91 32.14 -13.51
CA GLN A 423 12.91 33.42 -14.19
C GLN A 423 11.76 33.63 -15.17
N GLU A 424 11.19 32.53 -15.72
CA GLU A 424 10.19 32.59 -16.78
C GLU A 424 8.81 32.07 -16.32
N ASN A 425 8.64 31.78 -15.01
CA ASN A 425 7.46 31.18 -14.40
C ASN A 425 7.13 29.77 -14.92
N GLY A 426 8.15 28.97 -15.22
CA GLY A 426 8.03 27.59 -15.66
C GLY A 426 7.61 26.61 -14.56
N LEU A 427 7.45 27.05 -13.30
CA LEU A 427 7.06 26.21 -12.17
C LEU A 427 5.89 26.81 -11.40
N SER A 428 4.91 25.95 -11.08
CA SER A 428 3.86 26.28 -10.11
C SER A 428 3.43 25.06 -9.33
N PHE A 429 3.49 25.12 -8.00
CA PHE A 429 2.95 24.11 -7.08
C PHE A 429 1.75 24.61 -6.27
N ALA A 430 0.98 25.56 -6.82
CA ALA A 430 -0.09 26.21 -6.07
C ALA A 430 -1.18 25.25 -5.61
N GLY A 431 -1.44 25.20 -4.31
CA GLY A 431 -2.39 24.27 -3.68
C GLY A 431 -1.87 22.83 -3.54
N THR A 432 -0.67 22.52 -4.02
CA THR A 432 -0.08 21.18 -3.94
C THR A 432 0.48 20.93 -2.55
N LEU A 433 0.21 19.75 -2.00
CA LEU A 433 0.67 19.29 -0.70
C LEU A 433 1.84 18.31 -0.87
N PHE A 434 3.01 18.68 -0.35
CA PHE A 434 4.15 17.79 -0.19
C PHE A 434 4.09 17.12 1.18
N ASP A 435 4.16 15.80 1.20
CA ASP A 435 4.06 15.00 2.44
C ASP A 435 5.31 15.19 3.30
N SER A 436 5.15 15.87 4.43
CA SER A 436 6.26 16.16 5.33
C SER A 436 6.85 14.92 6.02
N ILE A 437 6.13 13.81 6.04
CA ILE A 437 6.62 12.53 6.59
C ILE A 437 7.48 11.82 5.56
N LYS A 438 7.07 11.82 4.30
CA LYS A 438 7.72 11.09 3.21
C LYS A 438 8.70 11.94 2.39
N CYS A 439 8.49 13.26 2.32
CA CYS A 439 9.41 14.22 1.69
C CYS A 439 10.30 14.95 2.69
N GLY A 440 10.17 14.69 3.98
CA GLY A 440 10.91 15.38 5.04
C GLY A 440 12.21 14.70 5.39
N ALA A 441 13.13 15.45 5.89
CA ALA A 441 14.55 15.26 6.14
C ALA A 441 14.96 14.10 7.08
N ILE A 442 14.42 12.90 6.90
CA ILE A 442 14.93 11.73 7.60
C ILE A 442 15.73 10.90 6.60
N GLY A 443 17.03 10.98 6.69
CA GLY A 443 17.94 10.30 5.78
C GLY A 443 18.62 11.26 4.80
N GLN A 444 19.06 10.78 3.70
CA GLN A 444 19.89 11.50 2.73
C GLN A 444 19.12 12.10 1.55
N GLY A 445 17.87 11.70 1.36
CA GLY A 445 16.93 12.39 0.49
C GLY A 445 16.34 13.57 1.26
N GLY A 446 15.84 14.52 0.65
CA GLY A 446 15.18 15.67 1.24
C GLY A 446 13.92 15.98 0.47
N LEU A 447 13.31 17.12 0.79
CA LEU A 447 12.23 17.64 -0.04
C LEU A 447 12.71 17.84 -1.50
N VAL A 448 13.97 18.27 -1.68
CA VAL A 448 14.65 18.43 -2.98
C VAL A 448 15.98 17.73 -2.91
N GLN A 449 16.25 16.79 -3.83
CA GLN A 449 17.41 15.90 -3.77
C GLN A 449 18.69 16.60 -4.24
N ASP A 450 18.70 17.14 -5.44
CA ASP A 450 19.83 17.86 -5.98
C ASP A 450 19.33 19.04 -6.82
N GLU A 451 20.01 20.17 -6.67
CA GLU A 451 19.88 21.27 -7.58
C GLU A 451 21.26 21.35 -8.25
N GLU A 452 21.51 20.57 -9.31
CA GLU A 452 22.75 20.64 -10.10
C GLU A 452 22.90 21.99 -10.82
N VAL A 453 22.65 23.07 -10.06
CA VAL A 453 22.72 24.43 -10.56
C VAL A 453 24.07 25.03 -10.18
N GLY A 454 24.81 25.48 -11.14
CA GLY A 454 26.03 26.21 -10.90
C GLY A 454 25.76 27.49 -10.11
N GLU A 455 25.99 27.48 -8.78
CA GLU A 455 25.83 28.63 -7.87
C GLU A 455 26.51 29.92 -8.38
N ALA A 456 27.46 29.82 -9.30
CA ALA A 456 28.15 30.93 -9.87
C ALA A 456 27.35 31.73 -10.93
N ASP A 457 26.36 31.11 -11.55
CA ASP A 457 25.61 31.70 -12.66
C ASP A 457 24.28 32.33 -12.17
N PHE A 458 23.81 31.95 -11.01
CA PHE A 458 22.55 32.48 -10.38
C PHE A 458 22.80 33.06 -8.99
N PRO A 459 23.42 34.20 -8.83
CA PRO A 459 23.80 34.78 -7.53
C PRO A 459 22.63 35.22 -6.63
N ASN A 460 21.39 35.04 -7.05
CA ASN A 460 20.18 35.23 -6.25
C ASN A 460 19.31 33.97 -6.38
N ALA A 461 19.93 32.82 -6.19
CA ALA A 461 19.31 31.54 -6.38
C ALA A 461 17.92 31.43 -5.73
N PHE A 462 16.94 31.10 -6.52
CA PHE A 462 15.66 30.60 -6.12
C PHE A 462 15.92 29.19 -5.55
N SER A 463 15.55 28.93 -4.32
CA SER A 463 15.59 27.58 -3.76
C SER A 463 14.22 26.94 -3.95
N VAL A 464 14.16 25.79 -4.61
CA VAL A 464 12.90 25.02 -4.78
C VAL A 464 12.39 24.59 -3.42
N SER A 465 13.27 24.15 -2.51
CA SER A 465 12.89 23.86 -1.12
C SER A 465 12.27 25.06 -0.43
N ASP A 466 12.91 26.23 -0.47
CA ASP A 466 12.35 27.45 0.13
C ASP A 466 11.01 27.85 -0.52
N TYR A 467 10.88 27.62 -1.82
CA TYR A 467 9.66 27.90 -2.58
C TYR A 467 8.48 27.05 -2.09
N ILE A 468 8.73 25.77 -1.81
CA ILE A 468 7.73 24.86 -1.24
C ILE A 468 7.49 25.18 0.25
N LEU A 469 8.55 25.23 1.06
CA LEU A 469 8.45 25.38 2.52
C LEU A 469 7.86 26.73 2.96
N THR A 470 8.13 27.81 2.23
CA THR A 470 7.60 29.13 2.55
C THR A 470 6.17 29.37 2.07
N GLY A 471 5.67 28.49 1.20
CA GLY A 471 4.35 28.60 0.60
C GLY A 471 4.14 29.89 -0.23
N ASN A 472 5.21 30.51 -0.72
CA ASN A 472 5.14 31.80 -1.44
C ASN A 472 4.33 31.75 -2.73
N ASN A 473 4.12 30.56 -3.30
CA ASN A 473 3.28 30.30 -4.46
C ASN A 473 2.00 29.53 -4.13
N GLY A 474 1.70 29.31 -2.85
CA GLY A 474 0.53 28.53 -2.40
C GLY A 474 0.77 27.03 -2.27
N ALA A 475 2.02 26.56 -2.38
CA ALA A 475 2.39 25.18 -2.02
C ALA A 475 2.23 24.94 -0.51
N HIS A 476 2.00 23.71 -0.12
CA HIS A 476 1.84 23.28 1.26
C HIS A 476 2.86 22.18 1.60
N PHE A 477 3.37 22.21 2.83
CA PHE A 477 4.23 21.18 3.37
C PHE A 477 3.63 20.70 4.69
N GLY A 478 3.24 19.43 4.76
CA GLY A 478 2.57 18.86 5.93
C GLY A 478 2.24 17.39 5.74
N ALA A 479 1.85 16.70 6.82
CA ALA A 479 1.47 15.30 6.73
C ALA A 479 0.28 15.11 5.78
N SER A 480 0.44 14.25 4.78
CA SER A 480 -0.61 13.96 3.81
C SER A 480 -1.68 13.02 4.37
N GLY A 481 -1.34 12.22 5.39
CA GLY A 481 -2.17 11.12 5.84
C GLY A 481 -2.23 9.94 4.86
N LEU A 482 -1.42 9.99 3.80
CA LEU A 482 -1.21 8.85 2.90
C LEU A 482 -0.18 7.93 3.54
N HIS A 483 -0.47 6.68 3.69
CA HIS A 483 0.44 5.68 4.23
C HIS A 483 0.57 4.50 3.27
N GLY A 484 1.72 4.45 2.58
CA GLY A 484 2.37 3.39 1.77
C GLY A 484 1.55 2.29 1.19
N SER A 485 0.51 2.34 0.41
CA SER A 485 0.12 1.36 -0.59
C SER A 485 -1.25 1.45 -1.27
N MET A 486 -1.35 0.78 -2.40
CA MET A 486 -2.44 0.79 -3.32
C MET A 486 -3.60 -0.05 -2.87
N ARG A 487 -4.64 0.00 -2.64
CA ARG A 487 -5.82 -0.85 -2.43
C ARG A 487 -6.64 -0.47 -1.21
N ASN A 488 -6.44 0.76 -0.73
CA ASN A 488 -7.31 1.28 0.31
C ASN A 488 -7.72 2.71 0.01
N ALA A 489 -8.99 3.02 0.17
CA ALA A 489 -9.53 4.37 -0.03
C ALA A 489 -8.82 5.45 0.83
N ALA A 490 -8.28 5.10 1.98
CA ALA A 490 -7.49 6.00 2.83
C ALA A 490 -6.21 6.52 2.15
N TYR A 491 -5.75 5.85 1.11
CA TYR A 491 -4.54 6.14 0.35
C TYR A 491 -4.70 7.19 -0.71
N ILE A 492 -5.81 7.14 -1.38
CA ILE A 492 -6.08 7.94 -2.56
C ILE A 492 -6.99 9.12 -2.23
N THR A 493 -7.58 9.12 -1.04
CA THR A 493 -8.46 10.19 -0.56
C THR A 493 -7.75 11.01 0.50
N HIS A 494 -7.71 12.30 0.31
CA HIS A 494 -7.21 13.23 1.33
C HIS A 494 -8.32 14.23 1.69
N PRO A 495 -8.88 14.16 2.90
CA PRO A 495 -9.79 15.21 3.34
C PRO A 495 -9.02 16.53 3.45
N LEU A 496 -9.58 17.60 2.89
CA LEU A 496 -8.99 18.93 2.98
C LEU A 496 -8.80 19.30 4.46
N ALA A 497 -7.58 19.26 4.96
CA ALA A 497 -7.28 19.66 6.32
C ALA A 497 -7.47 21.19 6.47
N SER A 498 -7.93 21.63 7.64
CA SER A 498 -8.09 23.04 7.92
C SER A 498 -6.72 23.75 7.87
N GLY A 499 -6.57 24.71 6.97
CA GLY A 499 -5.31 25.46 6.81
C GLY A 499 -4.69 25.37 5.42
N TYR A 500 -5.10 24.42 4.60
CA TYR A 500 -4.66 24.33 3.19
C TYR A 500 -5.59 25.17 2.31
N SER A 501 -5.01 25.89 1.34
CA SER A 501 -5.73 26.68 0.36
C SER A 501 -5.63 26.03 -1.03
N LEU A 502 -6.74 26.02 -1.77
CA LEU A 502 -6.77 25.53 -3.13
C LEU A 502 -6.37 26.60 -4.13
N ALA A 503 -5.69 26.19 -5.18
CA ALA A 503 -5.52 26.99 -6.39
C ALA A 503 -6.80 26.94 -7.24
N THR A 504 -7.09 28.02 -7.95
CA THR A 504 -8.10 28.04 -9.02
C THR A 504 -7.47 27.43 -10.27
N ALA A 505 -7.68 26.13 -10.51
CA ALA A 505 -7.01 25.39 -11.57
C ALA A 505 -7.41 25.92 -12.96
N SER A 506 -8.69 26.23 -13.18
CA SER A 506 -9.21 26.80 -14.43
C SER A 506 -8.63 28.18 -14.79
N ALA A 507 -8.05 28.90 -13.83
CA ALA A 507 -7.32 30.15 -14.08
C ALA A 507 -5.90 29.93 -14.62
N GLN A 508 -5.33 28.74 -14.41
CA GLN A 508 -3.99 28.36 -14.88
C GLN A 508 -4.03 27.66 -16.24
N ASP A 509 -5.06 26.87 -16.47
CA ASP A 509 -5.37 26.28 -17.78
C ASP A 509 -6.91 26.11 -17.93
N ALA A 510 -7.45 26.51 -19.09
CA ALA A 510 -8.91 26.49 -19.34
C ALA A 510 -9.50 25.08 -19.47
N ASN A 511 -8.66 24.06 -19.66
CA ASN A 511 -9.09 22.66 -19.74
C ASN A 511 -9.23 22.00 -18.36
N LEU A 512 -8.66 22.61 -17.32
CA LEU A 512 -8.76 22.13 -15.94
C LEU A 512 -10.06 22.60 -15.28
N GLU A 513 -10.58 21.80 -14.39
CA GLU A 513 -11.77 22.08 -13.57
C GLU A 513 -11.35 22.52 -12.16
N ASP A 514 -12.14 23.42 -11.57
CA ASP A 514 -11.94 23.80 -10.17
C ASP A 514 -12.52 22.75 -9.23
N ALA A 515 -11.68 22.04 -8.52
CA ALA A 515 -12.07 21.06 -7.51
C ALA A 515 -12.11 21.69 -6.10
N SER A 516 -12.83 21.04 -5.19
CA SER A 516 -12.94 21.45 -3.78
C SER A 516 -11.97 20.69 -2.84
N PHE A 517 -11.05 19.90 -3.40
CA PHE A 517 -10.15 19.00 -2.68
C PHE A 517 -8.74 18.98 -3.27
N ILE A 518 -7.78 18.49 -2.51
CA ILE A 518 -6.39 18.23 -2.93
C ILE A 518 -6.24 16.74 -3.21
N GLY A 519 -5.41 16.38 -4.20
CA GLY A 519 -5.17 15.00 -4.60
C GLY A 519 -6.15 14.48 -5.65
N GLY A 520 -5.98 13.21 -6.05
CA GLY A 520 -6.69 12.58 -7.19
C GLY A 520 -8.14 12.19 -6.91
N VAL A 521 -8.50 11.94 -5.65
CA VAL A 521 -9.81 11.42 -5.23
C VAL A 521 -10.37 12.23 -4.08
N GLU A 522 -11.62 12.70 -4.21
CA GLU A 522 -12.25 13.60 -3.24
C GLU A 522 -12.52 12.91 -1.89
N SER A 523 -13.07 11.72 -1.92
CA SER A 523 -13.45 10.98 -0.72
C SER A 523 -13.83 9.53 -1.06
N ASP A 524 -13.90 8.65 -0.06
CA ASP A 524 -14.37 7.28 -0.23
C ASP A 524 -15.79 7.19 -0.83
N ALA A 525 -16.64 8.14 -0.52
CA ALA A 525 -17.99 8.23 -1.06
C ALA A 525 -18.03 8.70 -2.53
N ASN A 526 -17.05 9.49 -2.95
CA ASN A 526 -16.90 10.04 -4.29
C ASN A 526 -15.62 9.55 -4.96
N ASP A 527 -15.36 8.27 -4.84
CA ASP A 527 -14.19 7.61 -5.41
C ASP A 527 -14.50 7.10 -6.81
N TRP A 528 -14.03 7.85 -7.81
CA TRP A 528 -14.22 7.56 -9.22
C TRP A 528 -13.40 6.36 -9.72
N THR A 529 -12.43 5.88 -8.93
CA THR A 529 -11.60 4.73 -9.30
C THR A 529 -12.33 3.40 -9.06
N LYS A 530 -13.38 3.39 -8.22
CA LYS A 530 -14.12 2.18 -7.86
C LYS A 530 -14.87 1.55 -9.04
N GLY A 531 -14.84 0.24 -9.09
CA GLY A 531 -15.67 -0.59 -9.98
C GLY A 531 -15.14 -0.76 -11.39
N TRP A 532 -14.00 -0.14 -11.76
CA TRP A 532 -13.41 -0.30 -13.09
C TRP A 532 -11.89 -0.45 -13.10
N THR A 533 -11.19 0.01 -12.06
CA THR A 533 -9.72 -0.11 -12.00
C THR A 533 -9.30 -1.49 -11.54
N PHE A 534 -8.21 -1.97 -12.11
CA PHE A 534 -7.54 -3.19 -11.67
C PHE A 534 -6.60 -2.88 -10.51
N GLY A 535 -6.64 -3.69 -9.48
CA GLY A 535 -5.65 -3.68 -8.40
C GLY A 535 -5.79 -2.56 -7.35
N LEU A 536 -6.53 -1.48 -7.59
CA LEU A 536 -6.75 -0.41 -6.59
C LEU A 536 -7.82 -0.76 -5.54
N HIS A 537 -8.80 -1.54 -5.93
CA HIS A 537 -9.88 -1.99 -5.04
C HIS A 537 -10.05 -3.48 -5.20
N MET A 538 -10.26 -4.17 -4.09
CA MET A 538 -10.60 -5.59 -4.13
C MET A 538 -12.10 -5.78 -4.24
N ASP A 539 -12.51 -6.70 -5.09
CA ASP A 539 -13.82 -7.29 -4.96
C ASP A 539 -13.91 -8.09 -3.66
N SER A 540 -15.02 -8.01 -2.95
CA SER A 540 -15.24 -8.53 -1.60
C SER A 540 -15.07 -10.06 -1.43
N PHE A 541 -14.63 -10.77 -2.46
CA PHE A 541 -14.54 -12.23 -2.50
C PHE A 541 -13.22 -12.77 -3.08
N GLU A 542 -12.27 -11.93 -3.46
CA GLU A 542 -10.97 -12.36 -3.96
C GLU A 542 -9.91 -12.32 -2.87
N CYS A 543 -9.01 -13.29 -2.87
CA CYS A 543 -7.85 -13.32 -2.01
C CYS A 543 -6.62 -12.85 -2.78
N PRO A 544 -5.78 -11.95 -2.21
CA PRO A 544 -4.59 -11.47 -2.89
C PRO A 544 -3.56 -12.59 -3.09
N TYR A 545 -2.63 -12.35 -4.01
CA TYR A 545 -1.52 -13.25 -4.28
C TYR A 545 -0.79 -13.67 -2.99
N GLY A 546 -0.45 -14.94 -2.91
CA GLY A 546 0.17 -15.53 -1.72
C GLY A 546 -0.83 -15.91 -0.61
N THR A 547 -2.12 -15.69 -0.82
CA THR A 547 -3.19 -16.18 0.06
C THR A 547 -4.17 -17.02 -0.73
N THR A 548 -4.96 -17.85 -0.06
CA THR A 548 -5.95 -18.71 -0.68
C THR A 548 -7.32 -18.55 -0.06
N LEU A 549 -8.38 -18.59 -0.88
CA LEU A 549 -9.73 -18.51 -0.36
C LEU A 549 -10.06 -19.74 0.50
N GLY A 550 -10.38 -19.50 1.74
CA GLY A 550 -10.78 -20.48 2.73
C GLY A 550 -12.09 -20.11 3.42
N ASN A 551 -12.41 -20.86 4.45
CA ASN A 551 -13.59 -20.58 5.26
C ASN A 551 -13.19 -20.36 6.72
N MET A 552 -13.86 -19.42 7.38
CA MET A 552 -13.78 -19.26 8.83
C MET A 552 -14.20 -20.56 9.52
N LYS A 553 -13.64 -20.81 10.70
CA LYS A 553 -14.04 -21.93 11.56
C LYS A 553 -15.55 -21.90 11.77
N ASP A 554 -16.16 -23.05 11.85
CA ASP A 554 -17.60 -23.25 12.05
C ASP A 554 -18.53 -22.68 10.95
N GLY A 555 -17.99 -22.33 9.78
CA GLY A 555 -18.75 -21.83 8.64
C GLY A 555 -19.31 -20.41 8.83
N ALA A 556 -18.67 -19.61 9.67
CA ALA A 556 -19.08 -18.23 9.96
C ALA A 556 -18.89 -17.25 8.79
N GLY A 557 -18.14 -17.63 7.76
CA GLY A 557 -17.90 -16.80 6.58
C GLY A 557 -16.71 -17.27 5.78
N ALA A 558 -16.34 -16.50 4.75
CA ALA A 558 -15.12 -16.69 4.00
C ALA A 558 -13.96 -15.90 4.60
N ALA A 559 -12.74 -16.35 4.41
CA ALA A 559 -11.50 -15.67 4.79
C ALA A 559 -10.40 -15.98 3.78
N CYS A 560 -9.39 -15.15 3.71
CA CYS A 560 -8.17 -15.43 2.95
C CYS A 560 -7.14 -16.10 3.87
N GLU A 561 -6.73 -17.30 3.56
CA GLU A 561 -5.76 -18.07 4.35
C GLU A 561 -4.33 -17.66 4.00
N LEU A 562 -3.56 -17.26 5.01
CA LEU A 562 -2.14 -16.97 4.93
C LEU A 562 -1.36 -18.12 5.57
N VAL A 563 -0.52 -18.79 4.79
CA VAL A 563 0.23 -19.96 5.22
C VAL A 563 1.75 -19.73 5.09
N SER A 564 2.54 -20.33 5.99
CA SER A 564 4.01 -20.19 6.00
C SER A 564 4.67 -20.60 4.67
N ALA A 565 4.20 -21.65 4.05
CA ALA A 565 4.73 -22.10 2.76
C ALA A 565 4.65 -21.04 1.63
N GLN A 566 3.78 -20.05 1.76
CA GLN A 566 3.71 -18.93 0.82
C GLN A 566 4.61 -17.79 1.28
N SER A 567 4.55 -17.40 2.56
CA SER A 567 5.32 -16.26 3.10
C SER A 567 6.83 -16.53 3.22
N GLU A 568 7.26 -17.79 3.30
CA GLU A 568 8.68 -18.15 3.24
C GLU A 568 9.27 -18.02 1.83
N ASP A 569 8.46 -18.12 0.79
CA ASP A 569 8.90 -18.18 -0.61
C ASP A 569 8.54 -16.91 -1.40
N LYS A 570 7.58 -16.13 -0.93
CA LYS A 570 7.02 -14.99 -1.64
C LYS A 570 6.94 -13.73 -0.78
N ASN A 571 7.07 -12.60 -1.44
CA ASN A 571 6.63 -11.33 -0.89
C ASN A 571 5.10 -11.29 -0.91
N ILE A 572 4.48 -10.96 0.20
CA ILE A 572 3.02 -10.99 0.35
C ILE A 572 2.53 -9.63 0.78
N ARG A 573 1.42 -9.21 0.19
CA ARG A 573 0.69 -8.02 0.58
C ARG A 573 -0.75 -8.37 0.95
N LEU A 574 -1.16 -8.00 2.16
CA LEU A 574 -2.52 -8.10 2.64
C LEU A 574 -3.23 -6.76 2.49
N VAL A 575 -4.37 -6.74 1.84
CA VAL A 575 -5.08 -5.52 1.44
C VAL A 575 -6.37 -5.33 2.20
N GLY A 576 -6.67 -4.09 2.58
CA GLY A 576 -7.87 -3.75 3.34
C GLY A 576 -9.15 -3.72 2.49
N GLY A 577 -10.30 -3.70 3.16
CA GLY A 577 -11.62 -3.58 2.51
C GLY A 577 -12.20 -4.87 1.92
N GLY A 578 -11.44 -5.99 1.96
CA GLY A 578 -11.87 -7.31 1.51
C GLY A 578 -12.24 -8.27 2.64
N LEU A 579 -12.01 -9.56 2.40
CA LEU A 579 -12.17 -10.60 3.41
C LEU A 579 -11.10 -10.46 4.51
N PRO A 580 -11.39 -10.86 5.76
CA PRO A 580 -10.36 -10.95 6.78
C PRO A 580 -9.37 -12.08 6.46
N TYR A 581 -8.16 -11.97 6.98
CA TYR A 581 -7.08 -12.93 6.74
C TYR A 581 -6.93 -13.87 7.92
N LEU A 582 -6.98 -15.17 7.63
CA LEU A 582 -6.76 -16.23 8.61
C LEU A 582 -5.28 -16.65 8.59
N MET A 583 -4.59 -16.48 9.70
CA MET A 583 -3.29 -17.13 9.91
C MET A 583 -3.50 -18.63 10.02
N VAL A 584 -2.74 -19.40 9.25
CA VAL A 584 -2.74 -20.86 9.33
C VAL A 584 -1.39 -21.31 9.86
N LYS A 585 -1.32 -21.60 11.15
CA LYS A 585 -0.10 -21.91 11.90
C LYS A 585 0.85 -20.69 11.99
N GLN A 586 2.14 -20.97 12.17
CA GLN A 586 3.15 -19.91 12.18
C GLN A 586 3.35 -19.36 10.77
N VAL A 587 3.09 -18.08 10.59
CA VAL A 587 3.37 -17.34 9.36
C VAL A 587 4.79 -16.82 9.43
N LYS A 588 5.74 -17.52 8.79
CA LYS A 588 7.14 -17.14 8.75
C LYS A 588 7.44 -16.33 7.49
N VAL A 589 7.94 -15.11 7.64
CA VAL A 589 8.25 -14.20 6.54
C VAL A 589 9.67 -14.45 6.04
N GLY A 590 9.82 -15.13 4.91
CA GLY A 590 11.14 -15.55 4.41
C GLY A 590 11.80 -16.67 5.23
N THR A 591 13.00 -17.04 4.84
CA THR A 591 13.69 -18.22 5.41
C THR A 591 14.58 -17.92 6.63
N GLY A 592 14.99 -16.66 6.82
CA GLY A 592 15.94 -16.26 7.85
C GLY A 592 17.37 -16.79 7.63
N ALA A 593 17.76 -16.99 6.37
CA ALA A 593 19.11 -17.43 6.05
C ALA A 593 20.13 -16.34 6.43
N ALA A 594 21.25 -16.75 7.08
CA ALA A 594 22.24 -15.80 7.59
C ALA A 594 22.98 -14.98 6.53
N ASP A 595 22.90 -15.38 5.25
CA ASP A 595 23.47 -14.67 4.11
C ASP A 595 22.45 -13.75 3.41
N GLY A 596 21.23 -13.59 3.98
CA GLY A 596 20.13 -12.83 3.42
C GLY A 596 19.43 -13.49 2.24
N SER A 597 19.90 -14.66 1.78
CA SER A 597 19.20 -15.40 0.74
C SER A 597 17.83 -15.89 1.24
N GLY A 598 16.79 -15.65 0.48
CA GLY A 598 15.42 -15.97 0.89
C GLY A 598 14.79 -14.96 1.86
N ALA A 599 15.37 -13.76 2.00
CA ALA A 599 14.69 -12.64 2.64
C ALA A 599 13.38 -12.31 1.91
N LYS A 600 12.34 -12.04 2.67
CA LYS A 600 11.00 -11.68 2.16
C LYS A 600 10.40 -10.56 2.99
N TYR A 601 9.26 -10.04 2.50
CA TYR A 601 8.48 -9.11 3.31
C TYR A 601 7.00 -9.50 3.34
N LEU A 602 6.38 -9.09 4.42
CA LEU A 602 4.93 -9.10 4.59
C LEU A 602 4.45 -7.66 4.73
N GLN A 603 3.74 -7.16 3.75
CA GLN A 603 3.10 -5.86 3.79
C GLN A 603 1.63 -5.99 4.18
N ILE A 604 1.17 -5.13 5.09
CA ILE A 604 -0.20 -5.17 5.60
C ILE A 604 -0.79 -3.77 5.52
N ASP A 605 -1.80 -3.63 4.67
CA ASP A 605 -2.43 -2.35 4.36
C ASP A 605 -3.42 -1.88 5.43
N PRO A 606 -3.80 -0.58 5.45
CA PRO A 606 -4.77 -0.05 6.38
C PRO A 606 -6.11 -0.80 6.34
N GLY A 607 -6.72 -0.98 7.52
CA GLY A 607 -8.02 -1.64 7.68
C GLY A 607 -8.00 -3.17 7.52
N VAL A 608 -6.83 -3.77 7.35
CA VAL A 608 -6.68 -5.23 7.35
C VAL A 608 -6.97 -5.79 8.73
N THR A 609 -7.77 -6.87 8.76
CA THR A 609 -7.91 -7.74 9.93
C THR A 609 -7.24 -9.07 9.66
N LEU A 610 -6.16 -9.35 10.40
CA LEU A 610 -5.46 -10.64 10.42
C LEU A 610 -5.80 -11.35 11.73
N TYR A 611 -6.29 -12.59 11.66
CA TYR A 611 -6.75 -13.28 12.84
C TYR A 611 -6.29 -14.74 12.90
N SER A 612 -6.33 -15.29 14.13
CA SER A 612 -6.00 -16.67 14.45
C SER A 612 -7.22 -17.45 14.88
N ASP A 613 -7.34 -18.69 14.45
CA ASP A 613 -8.32 -19.68 14.92
C ASP A 613 -7.70 -20.77 15.81
N SER A 614 -6.44 -20.61 16.23
CA SER A 614 -5.83 -21.46 17.27
C SER A 614 -6.11 -20.86 18.66
N TYR A 615 -6.75 -21.62 19.54
CA TYR A 615 -7.12 -21.10 20.86
C TYR A 615 -6.39 -21.84 21.98
N ALA A 616 -6.13 -21.15 23.08
CA ALA A 616 -5.56 -21.77 24.28
C ALA A 616 -6.43 -22.95 24.73
N GLY A 617 -5.80 -24.12 24.93
CA GLY A 617 -6.50 -25.36 25.33
C GLY A 617 -7.06 -26.21 24.18
N GLU A 618 -6.98 -25.76 22.94
CA GLU A 618 -7.32 -26.55 21.75
C GLU A 618 -6.06 -27.01 21.01
N GLY A 619 -5.93 -28.28 20.73
CA GLY A 619 -4.80 -28.88 20.00
C GLY A 619 -3.54 -29.15 20.85
N ALA A 620 -2.41 -29.38 20.18
CA ALA A 620 -1.13 -29.53 20.86
C ALA A 620 -0.57 -28.15 21.24
N ILE A 621 0.16 -28.05 22.33
CA ILE A 621 0.78 -26.80 22.83
C ILE A 621 1.69 -26.16 21.75
N THR A 622 2.32 -26.99 20.89
CA THR A 622 3.19 -26.56 19.80
C THR A 622 2.47 -26.21 18.50
N ASP A 623 1.13 -26.29 18.43
CA ASP A 623 0.34 -25.97 17.25
C ASP A 623 -0.40 -24.65 17.51
N PHE A 624 0.27 -23.54 17.23
CA PHE A 624 -0.22 -22.18 17.45
C PHE A 624 0.04 -21.31 16.22
N ASP A 625 -0.79 -20.28 16.07
CA ASP A 625 -0.61 -19.27 15.04
C ASP A 625 0.23 -18.10 15.59
N ALA A 626 1.18 -17.62 14.81
CA ALA A 626 2.02 -16.45 15.11
C ALA A 626 2.54 -15.84 13.81
N VAL A 627 2.97 -14.60 13.86
CA VAL A 627 3.73 -13.97 12.76
C VAL A 627 5.20 -13.88 13.19
N LEU A 628 6.07 -14.54 12.43
CA LEU A 628 7.52 -14.59 12.70
C LEU A 628 8.27 -13.91 11.54
N VAL A 629 9.03 -12.87 11.86
CA VAL A 629 9.84 -12.11 10.91
C VAL A 629 11.32 -12.37 11.19
N PRO A 630 11.97 -13.34 10.50
CA PRO A 630 13.38 -13.64 10.71
C PRO A 630 14.30 -12.51 10.23
N ILE A 631 15.58 -12.59 10.62
CA ILE A 631 16.63 -11.66 10.16
C ILE A 631 16.60 -11.45 8.63
N HIS A 632 16.98 -10.27 8.19
CA HIS A 632 16.96 -9.80 6.79
C HIS A 632 15.56 -9.69 6.16
N SER A 633 14.51 -10.25 6.76
CA SER A 633 13.14 -10.11 6.28
C SER A 633 12.47 -8.89 6.92
N LYS A 634 11.37 -8.43 6.31
CA LYS A 634 10.70 -7.21 6.77
C LYS A 634 9.21 -7.43 6.99
N ILE A 635 8.66 -6.71 7.96
CA ILE A 635 7.22 -6.51 8.08
C ILE A 635 6.89 -5.04 7.89
N MET A 636 5.92 -4.74 7.04
CA MET A 636 5.47 -3.37 6.78
C MET A 636 3.98 -3.28 7.12
N ILE A 637 3.68 -2.82 8.32
CA ILE A 637 2.31 -2.60 8.79
C ILE A 637 1.97 -1.13 8.58
N ASN A 638 1.09 -0.86 7.64
CA ASN A 638 0.75 0.47 7.16
C ASN A 638 -0.67 0.88 7.55
N GLY A 639 -1.08 0.70 8.79
CA GLY A 639 -2.37 1.19 9.27
C GLY A 639 -2.50 2.71 9.17
N ALA A 640 -3.71 3.23 9.34
CA ALA A 640 -4.00 4.67 9.28
C ALA A 640 -5.01 5.08 10.37
N PRO A 641 -5.10 6.37 10.74
CA PRO A 641 -6.19 6.87 11.58
C PRO A 641 -7.55 6.51 10.95
N GLY A 642 -8.45 5.89 11.73
CA GLY A 642 -9.74 5.38 11.23
C GLY A 642 -9.70 4.06 10.45
N ALA A 643 -8.51 3.56 10.12
CA ALA A 643 -8.30 2.28 9.44
C ALA A 643 -7.06 1.56 9.98
N PRO A 644 -6.94 1.29 11.29
CA PRO A 644 -5.79 0.58 11.84
C PRO A 644 -5.72 -0.84 11.28
N VAL A 645 -4.54 -1.42 11.26
CA VAL A 645 -4.38 -2.86 11.10
C VAL A 645 -4.75 -3.54 12.42
N THR A 646 -5.59 -4.56 12.35
CA THR A 646 -6.00 -5.33 13.53
C THR A 646 -5.47 -6.75 13.44
N MET A 647 -4.69 -7.18 14.44
CA MET A 647 -4.30 -8.57 14.64
C MET A 647 -5.00 -9.10 15.88
N THR A 648 -5.79 -10.18 15.74
CA THR A 648 -6.69 -10.58 16.85
C THR A 648 -7.08 -12.06 16.84
N SER A 649 -7.91 -12.46 17.83
CA SER A 649 -8.53 -13.77 17.89
C SER A 649 -9.70 -13.90 16.91
N GLY A 650 -9.84 -15.05 16.28
CA GLY A 650 -11.00 -15.37 15.45
C GLY A 650 -12.33 -15.45 16.22
N ARG A 651 -12.30 -15.55 17.55
CA ARG A 651 -13.53 -15.44 18.37
C ARG A 651 -14.18 -14.08 18.19
N GLU A 652 -13.39 -13.02 18.25
CA GLU A 652 -13.85 -11.65 18.06
C GLU A 652 -14.31 -11.37 16.63
N VAL A 653 -13.60 -11.92 15.65
CA VAL A 653 -13.92 -11.73 14.21
C VAL A 653 -15.25 -12.40 13.84
N ARG A 654 -15.54 -13.57 14.43
CA ARG A 654 -16.79 -14.30 14.16
C ARG A 654 -17.99 -13.80 14.94
N ASP A 655 -17.77 -13.26 16.12
CA ASP A 655 -18.81 -12.69 16.98
C ASP A 655 -18.32 -11.41 17.64
N THR A 656 -18.63 -10.28 17.01
CA THR A 656 -18.23 -8.94 17.50
C THR A 656 -18.89 -8.56 18.84
N ALA A 657 -19.87 -9.35 19.32
CA ALA A 657 -20.49 -9.19 20.61
C ALA A 657 -19.91 -10.14 21.67
N ALA A 658 -18.92 -10.96 21.32
CA ALA A 658 -18.25 -11.85 22.26
C ALA A 658 -17.60 -11.05 23.40
N ASP A 659 -17.74 -11.54 24.62
CA ASP A 659 -17.02 -10.98 25.76
C ASP A 659 -15.56 -11.44 25.72
N MET A 660 -14.68 -10.55 25.28
CA MET A 660 -13.25 -10.79 25.14
C MET A 660 -12.43 -10.26 26.32
N SER A 661 -13.05 -9.75 27.37
CA SER A 661 -12.37 -9.10 28.51
C SER A 661 -11.44 -10.02 29.30
N SER A 662 -11.71 -11.33 29.25
CA SER A 662 -10.90 -12.37 29.93
C SER A 662 -10.05 -13.20 28.95
N VAL A 663 -9.99 -12.83 27.69
CA VAL A 663 -9.29 -13.58 26.64
C VAL A 663 -7.90 -13.00 26.43
N ALA A 664 -6.90 -13.80 26.70
CA ALA A 664 -5.49 -13.63 26.36
C ALA A 664 -4.99 -14.98 25.82
N SER A 665 -3.79 -15.05 25.26
CA SER A 665 -3.19 -16.34 24.86
C SER A 665 -3.94 -17.13 23.76
N ASP A 666 -4.80 -16.49 22.98
CA ASP A 666 -5.47 -17.20 21.89
C ASP A 666 -4.52 -17.49 20.71
N TRP A 667 -3.46 -16.72 20.56
CA TRP A 667 -2.45 -16.89 19.51
C TRP A 667 -1.06 -16.39 19.99
N GLY A 668 -0.01 -16.63 19.19
CA GLY A 668 1.36 -16.43 19.64
C GLY A 668 1.85 -14.98 19.60
N GLY A 669 1.25 -14.09 18.82
CA GLY A 669 1.75 -12.72 18.69
C GLY A 669 2.66 -12.49 17.49
N LEU A 670 3.45 -11.39 17.56
CA LEU A 670 4.37 -10.94 16.51
C LEU A 670 5.80 -10.96 17.01
N VAL A 671 6.69 -11.72 16.37
CA VAL A 671 8.12 -11.77 16.69
C VAL A 671 8.95 -11.22 15.52
N ILE A 672 9.82 -10.26 15.78
CA ILE A 672 10.66 -9.61 14.78
C ILE A 672 12.13 -9.74 15.18
N ASN A 673 12.92 -10.40 14.32
CA ASN A 673 14.36 -10.61 14.52
C ASN A 673 15.16 -9.63 13.68
N GLY A 674 16.11 -8.95 14.30
CA GLY A 674 17.05 -8.05 13.63
C GLY A 674 18.51 -8.46 13.85
N LEU A 675 19.41 -7.62 13.34
CA LEU A 675 20.86 -7.84 13.33
C LEU A 675 21.63 -6.88 14.24
N ALA A 676 20.94 -6.12 15.09
CA ALA A 676 21.57 -5.18 16.01
C ALA A 676 22.35 -5.89 17.13
N SER A 677 23.12 -5.14 17.85
CA SER A 677 23.94 -5.67 18.96
C SER A 677 23.08 -6.02 20.17
N GLN A 678 23.40 -7.14 20.79
CA GLN A 678 22.74 -7.68 21.99
C GLN A 678 23.75 -8.43 22.87
N THR A 679 23.34 -8.93 24.03
CA THR A 679 24.24 -9.57 25.02
C THR A 679 23.97 -11.05 25.28
N ALA A 680 22.86 -11.62 24.82
CA ALA A 680 22.46 -13.02 25.01
C ALA A 680 23.28 -14.00 24.15
N CYS A 681 24.61 -13.91 24.18
CA CYS A 681 25.49 -14.78 23.43
C CYS A 681 26.70 -15.17 24.31
N ASN A 682 27.60 -16.00 23.81
CA ASN A 682 28.83 -16.27 24.55
C ASN A 682 29.63 -14.97 24.75
N LEU A 683 30.26 -14.82 25.94
CA LEU A 683 31.01 -13.61 26.27
C LEU A 683 32.13 -13.28 25.24
N SER A 684 32.71 -14.30 24.59
CA SER A 684 33.73 -14.10 23.54
C SER A 684 33.20 -13.55 22.24
N ASP A 685 31.89 -13.63 22.02
CA ASP A 685 31.22 -13.23 20.78
C ASP A 685 30.55 -11.87 20.89
N VAL A 686 30.38 -11.36 22.11
CA VAL A 686 29.81 -10.02 22.38
C VAL A 686 30.54 -8.93 21.59
N GLY A 687 29.83 -8.05 20.94
CA GLY A 687 30.38 -7.00 20.08
C GLY A 687 30.93 -7.51 18.73
N THR A 688 30.60 -8.72 18.33
CA THR A 688 30.90 -9.28 17.00
C THR A 688 29.65 -9.76 16.29
N ALA A 689 29.73 -9.93 14.99
CA ALA A 689 28.64 -10.48 14.19
C ALA A 689 28.23 -11.93 14.57
N ASN A 690 28.98 -12.59 15.42
CA ASN A 690 28.67 -13.93 15.92
C ASN A 690 27.86 -13.89 17.23
N CYS A 691 27.60 -12.72 17.78
CA CYS A 691 26.77 -12.57 18.97
C CYS A 691 25.30 -12.76 18.59
N THR A 692 24.86 -14.00 18.47
CA THR A 692 23.50 -14.38 18.12
C THR A 692 22.86 -15.24 19.20
N ALA A 693 21.55 -15.13 19.35
CA ALA A 693 20.74 -15.97 20.22
C ALA A 693 19.61 -16.63 19.41
N ASP A 694 18.97 -17.64 19.99
CA ASP A 694 17.81 -18.28 19.37
C ASP A 694 16.56 -17.49 19.73
N GLY A 695 15.77 -17.12 18.72
CA GLY A 695 14.58 -16.31 18.89
C GLY A 695 13.37 -17.14 19.35
N GLU A 696 12.44 -16.47 19.99
CA GLU A 696 11.22 -17.03 20.52
C GLU A 696 10.33 -17.64 19.42
N GLY A 697 9.46 -18.58 19.81
CA GLY A 697 8.50 -19.22 18.91
C GLY A 697 9.12 -19.95 17.72
N GLY A 698 10.44 -20.16 17.71
CA GLY A 698 11.16 -20.75 16.58
C GLY A 698 11.34 -19.78 15.41
N SER A 699 11.35 -18.47 15.67
CA SER A 699 11.57 -17.40 14.68
C SER A 699 12.95 -17.49 13.98
N GLY A 700 13.90 -18.21 14.57
CA GLY A 700 15.26 -18.34 14.09
C GLY A 700 16.24 -17.55 14.95
N SER A 701 17.50 -17.45 14.54
CA SER A 701 18.47 -16.68 15.30
C SER A 701 18.34 -15.19 15.08
N TYR A 702 18.69 -14.38 16.10
CA TYR A 702 18.73 -12.92 16.03
C TYR A 702 20.06 -12.39 16.60
N GLY A 703 20.37 -11.12 16.32
CA GLY A 703 21.54 -10.43 16.85
C GLY A 703 22.71 -10.35 15.87
N GLY A 704 23.65 -9.48 16.18
CA GLY A 704 24.80 -9.15 15.36
C GLY A 704 25.52 -7.90 15.85
N ILE A 705 25.78 -6.96 14.96
CA ILE A 705 26.44 -5.67 15.25
C ILE A 705 25.84 -4.50 14.44
N ASP A 706 24.77 -4.72 13.71
CA ASP A 706 24.16 -3.69 12.86
C ASP A 706 23.07 -2.96 13.64
N ASP A 707 23.46 -1.98 14.45
CA ASP A 707 22.52 -1.15 15.20
C ASP A 707 21.60 -0.29 14.32
N ALA A 708 21.88 -0.22 13.02
CA ALA A 708 21.07 0.44 12.00
C ALA A 708 20.24 -0.56 11.15
N ASP A 709 20.10 -1.81 11.62
CA ASP A 709 19.22 -2.78 10.97
C ASP A 709 17.80 -2.23 10.77
N ASN A 710 17.20 -2.61 9.63
CA ASN A 710 15.86 -2.23 9.26
C ASN A 710 15.00 -3.47 9.00
N SER A 711 14.14 -3.79 9.94
CA SER A 711 13.17 -4.89 9.85
C SER A 711 11.79 -4.46 9.34
N GLY A 712 11.66 -3.22 8.83
CA GLY A 712 10.44 -2.65 8.26
C GLY A 712 9.80 -1.55 9.10
N ASN A 713 8.49 -1.43 9.05
CA ASN A 713 7.76 -0.40 9.78
C ASN A 713 6.44 -0.91 10.37
N ILE A 714 6.00 -0.31 11.47
CA ILE A 714 4.69 -0.54 12.08
C ILE A 714 4.02 0.79 12.36
N PHE A 715 2.91 1.05 11.65
CA PHE A 715 2.05 2.22 11.84
C PHE A 715 0.61 1.82 12.10
N TYR A 716 0.00 2.33 13.16
CA TYR A 716 -1.40 2.12 13.54
C TYR A 716 -1.79 0.64 13.61
N LEU A 717 -1.06 -0.10 14.45
CA LEU A 717 -1.34 -1.51 14.75
C LEU A 717 -2.17 -1.63 16.04
N VAL A 718 -3.25 -2.41 15.99
CA VAL A 718 -3.99 -2.88 17.16
C VAL A 718 -3.84 -4.39 17.25
N LEU A 719 -3.03 -4.87 18.19
CA LEU A 719 -2.75 -6.28 18.41
C LEU A 719 -3.45 -6.74 19.70
N LYS A 720 -4.27 -7.79 19.62
CA LYS A 720 -5.12 -8.23 20.73
C LYS A 720 -5.08 -9.72 20.97
N HIS A 721 -5.23 -10.10 22.25
CA HIS A 721 -5.45 -11.48 22.70
C HIS A 721 -4.32 -12.45 22.34
N ALA A 722 -3.11 -11.92 22.21
CA ALA A 722 -1.88 -12.66 21.90
C ALA A 722 -1.14 -13.12 23.17
N GLY A 723 0.07 -13.58 22.95
CA GLY A 723 0.93 -14.12 24.01
C GLY A 723 0.57 -15.56 24.31
N ARG A 724 1.34 -16.53 23.85
CA ARG A 724 1.01 -17.94 24.05
C ARG A 724 2.12 -18.65 24.82
N LEU A 725 1.73 -19.10 26.01
CA LEU A 725 2.51 -20.07 26.77
C LEU A 725 2.51 -21.41 26.04
N PHE A 726 3.67 -21.95 25.63
CA PHE A 726 3.77 -23.29 25.07
C PHE A 726 4.63 -24.26 25.88
N ASN A 727 5.35 -23.79 26.89
CA ASN A 727 5.87 -24.57 28.01
C ASN A 727 6.18 -23.64 29.20
N SER A 728 6.66 -24.16 30.33
CA SER A 728 6.94 -23.38 31.55
C SER A 728 8.18 -22.47 31.46
N GLU A 729 8.85 -22.46 30.35
CA GLU A 729 10.11 -21.72 30.12
C GLU A 729 10.15 -21.05 28.74
N ASP A 730 9.06 -21.14 28.00
CA ASP A 730 8.90 -20.62 26.64
C ASP A 730 7.50 -20.02 26.48
N GLU A 731 7.42 -18.73 26.48
CA GLU A 731 6.21 -17.91 26.31
C GLU A 731 6.41 -17.01 25.09
N LEU A 732 5.34 -16.52 24.55
CA LEU A 732 5.36 -15.55 23.46
C LEU A 732 4.66 -14.29 23.91
N ASN A 733 5.27 -13.18 23.63
CA ASN A 733 4.78 -11.85 23.93
C ASN A 733 3.65 -11.39 23.00
N GLY A 734 3.02 -10.28 23.29
CA GLY A 734 2.21 -9.57 22.34
C GLY A 734 3.07 -9.21 21.11
N ILE A 735 4.15 -8.47 21.33
CA ILE A 735 5.17 -8.19 20.31
C ILE A 735 6.56 -8.35 20.92
N ALA A 736 7.42 -9.19 20.32
CA ALA A 736 8.82 -9.33 20.67
C ALA A 736 9.72 -8.68 19.61
N PHE A 737 10.57 -7.73 20.03
CA PHE A 737 11.58 -7.09 19.20
C PHE A 737 12.96 -7.64 19.57
N GLN A 738 13.50 -8.57 18.80
CA GLN A 738 14.73 -9.31 19.10
C GLN A 738 15.91 -8.74 18.30
N ALA A 739 16.79 -7.96 18.93
CA ALA A 739 17.92 -7.24 18.35
C ALA A 739 17.53 -6.40 17.10
N VAL A 740 16.40 -5.74 17.15
CA VAL A 740 15.94 -4.89 16.06
C VAL A 740 16.67 -3.54 16.09
N GLY A 741 17.09 -3.04 14.92
CA GLY A 741 17.88 -1.82 14.79
C GLY A 741 17.03 -0.55 14.65
N ASN A 742 17.71 0.61 14.74
CA ASN A 742 17.06 1.92 14.85
C ASN A 742 16.50 2.50 13.54
N LEU A 743 16.74 1.85 12.40
CA LEU A 743 16.07 2.20 11.13
C LEU A 743 14.72 1.50 10.97
N THR A 744 14.31 0.65 11.90
CA THR A 744 12.95 0.12 11.98
C THR A 744 12.03 1.17 12.60
N GLU A 745 10.95 1.53 11.90
CA GLU A 745 10.05 2.60 12.34
C GLU A 745 8.83 2.06 13.09
N LEU A 746 8.63 2.49 14.32
CA LEU A 746 7.52 2.05 15.16
C LEU A 746 6.70 3.27 15.63
N ASN A 747 5.42 3.35 15.22
CA ASN A 747 4.58 4.47 15.58
C ASN A 747 3.08 4.09 15.63
N TYR A 748 2.37 4.49 16.67
CA TYR A 748 0.96 4.17 16.91
C TYR A 748 0.70 2.67 17.02
N ILE A 749 1.24 2.05 18.07
CA ILE A 749 1.13 0.62 18.34
C ILE A 749 0.31 0.42 19.60
N GLN A 750 -0.67 -0.47 19.54
CA GLN A 750 -1.41 -0.94 20.70
C GLN A 750 -1.30 -2.45 20.85
N THR A 751 -1.00 -2.90 22.07
CA THR A 751 -1.24 -4.27 22.53
C THR A 751 -2.38 -4.28 23.56
N TYR A 752 -3.25 -5.29 23.50
CA TYR A 752 -4.41 -5.41 24.36
C TYR A 752 -4.66 -6.87 24.76
N ASN A 753 -4.73 -7.14 26.07
CA ASN A 753 -4.97 -8.46 26.63
C ASN A 753 -3.99 -9.52 26.08
N THR A 754 -2.72 -9.42 26.44
CA THR A 754 -1.69 -10.41 26.17
C THR A 754 -1.50 -11.32 27.39
N SER A 755 -1.10 -12.58 27.20
CA SER A 755 -0.94 -13.53 28.31
C SER A 755 0.45 -13.56 28.92
N ASP A 756 1.39 -13.00 28.22
CA ASP A 756 2.73 -12.70 28.63
C ASP A 756 2.91 -11.20 28.53
N ASP A 757 4.06 -10.69 28.15
CA ASP A 757 4.26 -9.26 28.05
C ASP A 757 3.44 -8.60 26.95
N GLY A 758 3.17 -7.34 27.15
CA GLY A 758 2.58 -6.50 26.12
C GLY A 758 3.55 -6.31 24.96
N VAL A 759 4.75 -5.81 25.27
CA VAL A 759 5.86 -5.61 24.34
C VAL A 759 7.17 -5.90 25.06
N GLU A 760 8.01 -6.75 24.46
CA GLU A 760 9.34 -7.04 24.99
C GLU A 760 10.45 -6.71 23.98
N PHE A 761 11.58 -6.18 24.49
CA PHE A 761 12.77 -5.81 23.73
C PHE A 761 14.01 -6.60 24.17
N PHE A 762 14.50 -7.49 23.32
CA PHE A 762 15.70 -8.31 23.52
C PHE A 762 16.92 -7.64 22.85
N GLY A 763 17.61 -6.75 23.54
CA GLY A 763 18.72 -6.02 22.95
C GLY A 763 18.34 -5.10 21.80
N GLY A 764 19.31 -4.66 21.01
CA GLY A 764 19.10 -3.79 19.87
C GLY A 764 18.90 -2.31 20.21
N THR A 765 18.43 -1.55 19.24
CA THR A 765 18.36 -0.08 19.30
C THR A 765 17.07 0.50 18.74
N VAL A 766 16.07 -0.33 18.50
CA VAL A 766 14.80 0.09 17.93
C VAL A 766 14.10 1.15 18.81
N ASN A 767 13.49 2.13 18.16
CA ASN A 767 12.79 3.23 18.81
C ASN A 767 11.28 3.14 18.55
N ALA A 768 10.47 3.64 19.48
CA ALA A 768 9.00 3.66 19.32
C ALA A 768 8.38 5.00 19.69
N LYS A 769 7.38 5.45 18.92
CA LYS A 769 6.51 6.57 19.30
C LYS A 769 5.05 6.08 19.40
N HIS A 770 4.26 6.73 20.27
CA HIS A 770 2.84 6.46 20.49
C HIS A 770 2.55 4.96 20.75
N LEU A 771 3.13 4.46 21.84
CA LEU A 771 2.95 3.08 22.29
C LEU A 771 1.83 3.01 23.35
N LEU A 772 0.83 2.17 23.15
CA LEU A 772 -0.27 1.94 24.09
C LEU A 772 -0.30 0.46 24.49
N VAL A 773 -0.01 0.16 25.75
CA VAL A 773 -0.10 -1.19 26.30
C VAL A 773 -1.22 -1.27 27.32
N MET A 774 -2.15 -2.19 27.12
CA MET A 774 -3.33 -2.36 27.97
C MET A 774 -3.55 -3.84 28.30
N GLY A 775 -3.38 -4.19 29.55
CA GLY A 775 -3.82 -5.50 30.05
C GLY A 775 -2.93 -6.66 29.65
N ALA A 776 -1.63 -6.53 29.75
CA ALA A 776 -0.70 -7.67 29.79
C ALA A 776 -0.88 -8.45 31.10
N SER A 777 -0.76 -9.78 31.09
CA SER A 777 -0.93 -10.58 32.31
C SER A 777 0.37 -10.80 33.07
N ASP A 778 1.51 -10.67 32.42
CA ASP A 778 2.80 -10.50 33.05
C ASP A 778 3.18 -9.01 32.96
N ASP A 779 4.21 -8.62 32.30
CA ASP A 779 4.65 -7.23 32.27
C ASP A 779 4.10 -6.45 31.07
N SER A 780 3.84 -5.17 31.24
CA SER A 780 3.30 -4.41 30.14
C SER A 780 4.39 -4.04 29.12
N ILE A 781 5.56 -3.60 29.59
CA ILE A 781 6.75 -3.38 28.79
C ILE A 781 7.91 -4.05 29.50
N ASP A 782 8.58 -4.99 28.84
CA ASP A 782 9.82 -5.59 29.32
C ASP A 782 10.99 -5.32 28.38
N TRP A 783 12.20 -5.35 28.94
CA TRP A 783 13.41 -5.36 28.15
C TRP A 783 14.57 -6.08 28.84
N THR A 784 15.41 -6.72 28.04
CA THR A 784 16.59 -7.41 28.45
C THR A 784 17.73 -7.30 27.43
N ASP A 785 18.84 -7.99 27.65
CA ASP A 785 19.92 -8.28 26.69
C ASP A 785 20.58 -7.06 26.04
N GLY A 786 20.55 -5.91 26.70
CA GLY A 786 21.25 -4.71 26.22
C GLY A 786 20.45 -3.82 25.27
N TRP A 787 19.12 -3.73 25.43
CA TRP A 787 18.30 -2.77 24.66
C TRP A 787 18.61 -1.31 25.03
N ARG A 788 18.77 -0.46 23.99
CA ARG A 788 19.19 0.95 24.11
C ARG A 788 18.32 1.89 23.26
N GLY A 789 17.07 1.52 23.04
CA GLY A 789 16.14 2.32 22.24
C GLY A 789 15.58 3.54 22.97
N ASN A 790 14.80 4.33 22.24
CA ASN A 790 14.09 5.49 22.75
C ASN A 790 12.59 5.30 22.58
N VAL A 791 11.80 5.75 23.57
CA VAL A 791 10.34 5.71 23.49
C VAL A 791 9.76 7.08 23.83
N GLN A 792 8.86 7.60 23.01
CA GLN A 792 8.15 8.83 23.32
C GLN A 792 6.64 8.67 23.12
N HIS A 793 5.84 9.29 23.97
CA HIS A 793 4.38 9.18 24.01
C HIS A 793 3.90 7.75 24.26
N ALA A 794 4.23 7.20 25.42
CA ALA A 794 3.78 5.85 25.79
C ALA A 794 2.70 5.90 26.88
N ILE A 795 1.77 4.98 26.80
CA ILE A 795 0.74 4.73 27.82
C ILE A 795 0.81 3.27 28.23
N VAL A 796 0.98 3.03 29.50
CA VAL A 796 0.77 1.73 30.14
C VAL A 796 -0.45 1.86 31.04
N TRP A 797 -1.51 1.15 30.71
CA TRP A 797 -2.74 1.17 31.47
C TRP A 797 -3.20 -0.24 31.80
N GLN A 798 -2.94 -0.67 33.02
CA GLN A 798 -3.37 -1.96 33.55
C GLN A 798 -4.87 -1.90 33.88
N ASN A 799 -5.70 -2.26 32.91
CA ASN A 799 -7.14 -2.10 32.96
C ASN A 799 -7.80 -2.91 34.06
N GLN A 800 -8.73 -2.32 34.79
CA GLN A 800 -9.50 -2.96 35.88
C GLN A 800 -10.61 -3.93 35.43
N GLY A 801 -10.91 -3.99 34.14
CA GLY A 801 -11.97 -4.84 33.60
C GLY A 801 -11.54 -6.31 33.37
N GLN A 802 -10.27 -6.61 33.52
CA GLN A 802 -9.72 -7.94 33.27
C GLN A 802 -9.86 -8.86 34.48
N THR A 803 -10.02 -10.14 34.18
CA THR A 803 -10.19 -11.17 35.23
C THR A 803 -8.93 -11.97 35.52
N PHE A 804 -7.85 -11.74 34.76
CA PHE A 804 -6.53 -12.33 35.01
C PHE A 804 -5.65 -11.39 35.84
N ASP A 805 -4.66 -11.97 36.50
CA ASP A 805 -3.68 -11.20 37.24
C ASP A 805 -2.82 -10.37 36.27
N VAL A 806 -2.35 -9.23 36.70
CA VAL A 806 -1.38 -8.38 36.02
C VAL A 806 -0.18 -8.23 36.97
N ASP A 807 1.05 -8.26 36.46
CA ASP A 807 2.21 -8.09 37.30
C ASP A 807 2.74 -6.64 37.18
N ARG A 808 3.82 -6.33 36.51
CA ARG A 808 4.40 -4.99 36.51
C ARG A 808 3.94 -4.15 35.31
N SER A 809 4.09 -2.86 35.44
CA SER A 809 3.93 -1.99 34.26
C SER A 809 5.19 -1.93 33.43
N ILE A 810 6.36 -2.01 34.08
CA ILE A 810 7.68 -2.17 33.45
C ILE A 810 8.50 -3.16 34.28
N GLU A 811 8.98 -4.22 33.65
CA GLU A 811 10.12 -5.02 34.09
C GLU A 811 11.36 -4.68 33.24
N ALA A 812 12.55 -4.71 33.84
CA ALA A 812 13.70 -4.13 33.18
C ALA A 812 15.00 -4.86 33.57
N ASP A 813 15.59 -5.52 32.60
CA ASP A 813 16.77 -6.35 32.78
C ASP A 813 17.95 -5.95 31.88
N ASN A 814 19.16 -6.41 32.24
CA ASN A 814 20.30 -6.44 31.35
C ASN A 814 20.72 -7.87 31.04
N TYR A 815 21.42 -8.55 31.98
CA TYR A 815 21.82 -9.94 31.80
C TYR A 815 22.14 -10.61 33.14
N GLY A 816 21.26 -11.47 33.61
CA GLY A 816 21.28 -11.97 35.02
C GLY A 816 22.51 -12.71 35.45
N SER A 817 23.26 -13.38 34.58
CA SER A 817 24.49 -14.08 34.93
C SER A 817 25.76 -13.21 34.90
N ASP A 818 25.69 -11.98 34.36
CA ASP A 818 26.80 -11.03 34.25
C ASP A 818 26.20 -9.62 34.08
N MET A 819 25.73 -9.04 35.20
CA MET A 819 24.92 -7.82 35.24
C MET A 819 25.60 -6.59 34.66
N ASP A 820 26.95 -6.58 34.63
CA ASP A 820 27.76 -5.51 34.03
C ASP A 820 28.06 -5.74 32.54
N ARG A 821 27.45 -6.75 31.92
CA ARG A 821 27.70 -7.09 30.51
C ARG A 821 27.31 -5.97 29.55
N GLU A 822 28.26 -5.57 28.70
CA GLU A 822 28.06 -4.56 27.69
C GLU A 822 27.71 -5.17 26.30
N PRO A 823 26.87 -4.52 25.48
CA PRO A 823 26.21 -3.24 25.78
C PRO A 823 25.10 -3.42 26.83
N ARG A 824 25.09 -2.57 27.84
CA ARG A 824 24.09 -2.62 28.91
C ARG A 824 22.77 -2.05 28.43
N SER A 825 21.65 -2.61 28.91
CA SER A 825 20.31 -2.04 28.72
C SER A 825 20.25 -0.65 29.35
N LEU A 826 19.96 0.37 28.52
CA LEU A 826 19.84 1.78 28.94
C LEU A 826 18.90 2.53 28.02
N PRO A 827 17.61 2.21 28.00
CA PRO A 827 16.64 2.95 27.20
C PRO A 827 16.34 4.33 27.76
N THR A 828 15.74 5.17 26.91
CA THR A 828 15.26 6.49 27.29
C THR A 828 13.77 6.63 26.98
N PHE A 829 12.97 6.94 27.99
CA PHE A 829 11.55 7.24 27.87
C PHE A 829 11.24 8.72 28.06
N ALA A 830 10.34 9.26 27.25
CA ALA A 830 9.81 10.61 27.45
C ALA A 830 8.29 10.65 27.24
N ASN A 831 7.59 11.46 28.00
CA ASN A 831 6.14 11.59 27.92
C ASN A 831 5.42 10.24 28.07
N LEU A 832 5.84 9.44 29.06
CA LEU A 832 5.19 8.18 29.44
C LEU A 832 4.10 8.47 30.49
N THR A 833 2.97 7.79 30.42
CA THR A 833 1.99 7.71 31.50
C THR A 833 1.77 6.25 31.89
N ILE A 834 2.11 5.89 33.11
CA ILE A 834 1.81 4.60 33.73
C ILE A 834 0.64 4.78 34.69
N VAL A 835 -0.36 3.93 34.54
CA VAL A 835 -1.46 3.76 35.51
C VAL A 835 -1.46 2.30 35.93
N SER A 836 -0.69 2.02 36.98
CA SER A 836 -0.51 0.67 37.52
C SER A 836 -1.70 0.25 38.41
N ARG A 837 -2.04 -1.02 38.34
CA ARG A 837 -3.12 -1.62 39.14
C ARG A 837 -2.61 -2.42 40.33
N ASP A 838 -1.57 -3.19 40.11
CA ASP A 838 -1.02 -4.13 41.07
C ASP A 838 0.52 -4.21 40.98
N GLY A 839 1.19 -4.86 41.92
CA GLY A 839 2.63 -5.08 41.92
C GLY A 839 3.48 -3.82 42.05
N GLN A 840 4.63 -3.82 41.38
CA GLN A 840 5.51 -2.65 41.18
C GLN A 840 5.16 -2.01 39.82
N ALA A 841 5.03 -0.68 39.78
CA ALA A 841 4.86 0.03 38.51
C ALA A 841 6.14 -0.08 37.64
N VAL A 842 7.33 0.01 38.25
CA VAL A 842 8.62 -0.16 37.60
C VAL A 842 9.55 -1.02 38.48
N LEU A 843 10.03 -2.11 37.95
CA LEU A 843 11.07 -2.96 38.53
C LEU A 843 12.32 -2.89 37.64
N LEU A 844 13.44 -2.50 38.23
CA LEU A 844 14.76 -2.48 37.59
C LEU A 844 15.68 -3.52 38.25
N ARG A 845 16.24 -4.42 37.45
CA ARG A 845 17.12 -5.48 37.96
C ARG A 845 18.23 -5.85 36.99
N GLU A 846 19.07 -6.79 37.39
CA GLU A 846 20.10 -7.43 36.57
C GLU A 846 21.07 -6.47 35.85
N GLY A 847 21.29 -5.27 36.44
CA GLY A 847 22.25 -4.31 35.92
C GLY A 847 21.71 -3.38 34.83
N THR A 848 20.40 -3.29 34.60
CA THR A 848 19.82 -2.33 33.67
C THR A 848 19.95 -0.87 34.14
N GLY A 849 19.91 0.08 33.21
CA GLY A 849 19.67 1.48 33.46
C GLY A 849 18.38 1.96 32.84
N LEU A 850 17.91 3.15 33.22
CA LEU A 850 16.72 3.78 32.63
C LEU A 850 16.84 5.29 32.73
N ASN A 851 16.62 5.99 31.61
CA ASN A 851 16.41 7.42 31.60
C ASN A 851 14.91 7.72 31.39
N ILE A 852 14.30 8.58 32.22
CA ILE A 852 12.88 8.91 32.11
C ILE A 852 12.63 10.39 32.31
N TYR A 853 11.93 10.99 31.35
CA TYR A 853 11.68 12.43 31.30
C TYR A 853 10.21 12.75 31.07
N ASN A 854 9.74 13.83 31.68
CA ASN A 854 8.40 14.38 31.44
C ASN A 854 7.28 13.35 31.56
N SER A 855 7.41 12.42 32.50
CA SER A 855 6.53 11.23 32.59
C SER A 855 5.69 11.24 33.87
N VAL A 856 4.61 10.45 33.88
CA VAL A 856 3.74 10.27 35.03
C VAL A 856 3.71 8.79 35.38
N VAL A 857 4.06 8.44 36.61
CA VAL A 857 3.92 7.09 37.17
C VAL A 857 2.94 7.17 38.35
N ALA A 858 1.78 6.58 38.18
CA ALA A 858 0.68 6.60 39.14
C ALA A 858 0.05 5.23 39.32
N ASP A 859 -0.76 5.04 40.35
CA ASP A 859 -1.51 3.84 40.61
C ASP A 859 -3.02 4.11 40.80
N GLU A 860 -3.81 3.06 40.61
CA GLU A 860 -5.24 3.04 40.93
C GLU A 860 -5.55 2.33 42.27
N GLY A 861 -4.52 1.96 43.07
CA GLY A 861 -4.79 1.21 44.27
C GLY A 861 -3.69 1.08 45.31
N ALA A 862 -2.82 0.07 45.17
CA ALA A 862 -1.84 -0.31 46.17
C ALA A 862 -0.43 -0.55 45.64
N SER A 863 -0.14 -0.15 44.39
CA SER A 863 1.14 -0.40 43.73
C SER A 863 2.28 0.41 44.36
N THR A 864 3.47 -0.09 44.24
CA THR A 864 4.72 0.63 44.47
C THR A 864 5.20 1.26 43.20
N CYS A 865 5.64 2.53 43.22
CA CYS A 865 6.13 3.20 42.01
C CYS A 865 7.40 2.55 41.46
N TRP A 866 8.36 2.24 42.35
CA TRP A 866 9.71 1.88 41.93
C TRP A 866 10.35 0.83 42.82
N ASP A 867 10.99 -0.14 42.18
CA ASP A 867 11.83 -1.16 42.83
C ASP A 867 13.16 -1.26 42.09
N ILE A 868 14.25 -1.45 42.81
CA ILE A 868 15.58 -1.70 42.26
C ILE A 868 16.19 -2.86 43.03
N ASP A 869 16.34 -4.02 42.38
CA ASP A 869 16.59 -5.31 43.03
C ASP A 869 18.03 -5.50 43.57
N ASN A 870 19.01 -4.84 42.99
CA ASN A 870 20.40 -5.14 43.28
C ASN A 870 21.32 -3.92 43.20
N ASP A 871 22.46 -4.02 43.87
CA ASP A 871 23.45 -2.93 43.92
C ASP A 871 24.08 -2.65 42.55
N GLU A 872 24.23 -3.65 41.65
CA GLU A 872 24.78 -3.50 40.31
C GLU A 872 23.85 -2.67 39.43
N THR A 873 22.54 -2.78 39.61
CA THR A 873 21.55 -1.93 38.93
C THR A 873 21.59 -0.50 39.43
N TYR A 874 21.70 -0.29 40.74
CA TYR A 874 21.75 1.03 41.37
C TYR A 874 23.05 1.79 41.16
N ASP A 875 24.21 1.06 41.12
CA ASP A 875 25.55 1.55 40.81
C ASP A 875 25.95 1.11 39.40
N PHE A 876 25.26 1.68 38.40
CA PHE A 876 25.34 1.26 36.98
C PHE A 876 26.76 1.22 36.41
N ASN A 877 27.67 2.11 36.86
CA ASN A 877 29.04 2.13 36.37
C ASN A 877 30.02 1.30 37.24
N GLY A 878 29.55 0.75 38.38
CA GLY A 878 30.35 -0.07 39.30
C GLY A 878 31.50 0.67 40.01
N ASP A 879 31.40 2.02 40.10
CA ASP A 879 32.45 2.87 40.73
C ASP A 879 32.09 3.34 42.15
N GLY A 880 30.93 2.91 42.65
CA GLY A 880 30.38 3.29 43.94
C GLY A 880 29.59 4.59 43.92
N THR A 881 29.27 5.13 42.73
CA THR A 881 28.42 6.33 42.57
C THR A 881 26.98 5.89 42.37
N ALA A 882 26.18 5.99 43.41
CA ALA A 882 24.79 5.56 43.40
C ALA A 882 23.93 6.39 42.45
N GLY A 883 23.03 5.72 41.71
CA GLY A 883 22.06 6.31 40.81
C GLY A 883 22.59 6.71 39.41
N GLU A 884 23.82 6.36 39.07
CA GLU A 884 24.29 6.46 37.68
C GLU A 884 23.54 5.50 36.76
N GLY A 885 23.35 5.88 35.46
CA GLY A 885 22.49 5.11 34.56
C GLY A 885 20.98 5.33 34.79
N HIS A 886 20.62 6.26 35.68
CA HIS A 886 19.24 6.58 36.03
C HIS A 886 19.06 8.09 36.01
N ASP A 887 18.79 8.67 34.83
CA ASP A 887 18.53 10.10 34.66
C ASP A 887 17.03 10.39 34.62
N TYR A 888 16.52 10.94 35.72
CA TYR A 888 15.09 11.21 35.90
C TYR A 888 14.89 12.73 36.06
N ASP A 889 14.14 13.35 35.13
CA ASP A 889 13.85 14.78 35.20
C ASP A 889 12.47 15.15 34.65
N GLY A 890 11.78 16.06 35.32
CA GLY A 890 10.45 16.55 34.91
C GLY A 890 9.29 15.59 35.18
N ASN A 891 9.46 14.57 36.01
CA ASN A 891 8.48 13.49 36.19
C ASN A 891 7.56 13.74 37.40
N LEU A 892 6.40 13.05 37.39
CA LEU A 892 5.52 12.87 38.55
C LEU A 892 5.49 11.37 38.96
N PHE A 893 5.96 11.09 40.19
CA PHE A 893 5.83 9.78 40.81
C PHE A 893 4.78 9.83 41.92
N ALA A 894 3.65 9.16 41.73
CA ALA A 894 2.42 9.40 42.54
C ALA A 894 1.71 8.11 42.99
N CYS A 895 2.40 6.98 43.10
CA CYS A 895 1.82 5.73 43.59
C CYS A 895 1.57 5.76 45.12
N ALA A 896 0.78 4.82 45.60
CA ALA A 896 0.49 4.67 47.03
C ALA A 896 1.74 4.48 47.90
N THR A 897 2.74 3.74 47.37
CA THR A 897 4.08 3.58 47.93
C THR A 897 5.09 4.06 46.87
N LEU A 898 6.04 4.94 47.24
CA LEU A 898 6.99 5.46 46.27
C LEU A 898 8.11 4.48 45.93
N ALA A 899 8.63 3.76 46.90
CA ALA A 899 9.73 2.87 46.70
C ALA A 899 9.60 1.61 47.56
N GLN A 900 10.12 0.50 47.02
CA GLN A 900 10.27 -0.77 47.74
C GLN A 900 11.78 -0.97 48.06
N GLU A 901 12.09 -1.69 49.10
CA GLU A 901 13.44 -2.07 49.48
C GLU A 901 13.62 -3.57 49.32
N ASP A 902 14.66 -3.95 48.56
CA ASP A 902 15.03 -5.36 48.49
C ASP A 902 16.30 -5.67 49.31
N THR A 903 16.53 -6.94 49.58
CA THR A 903 17.60 -7.41 50.48
C THR A 903 19.01 -7.28 49.90
N SER A 904 19.14 -7.17 48.58
CA SER A 904 20.39 -7.11 47.84
C SER A 904 20.60 -5.80 47.06
N GLY A 905 19.71 -4.82 47.26
CA GLY A 905 19.68 -3.55 46.51
C GLY A 905 19.69 -2.32 47.42
N PRO A 906 19.42 -1.16 46.85
CA PRO A 906 19.34 0.09 47.59
C PRO A 906 18.14 0.10 48.57
N THR A 907 18.28 0.89 49.65
CA THR A 907 17.18 1.09 50.59
C THR A 907 16.06 1.92 49.94
N ALA A 908 14.81 1.75 50.36
CA ALA A 908 13.68 2.56 49.89
C ALA A 908 13.97 4.06 49.99
N ALA A 909 14.66 4.51 51.03
CA ALA A 909 15.04 5.93 51.19
C ALA A 909 16.06 6.41 50.12
N GLN A 910 16.91 5.54 49.59
CA GLN A 910 17.84 5.86 48.51
C GLN A 910 17.06 5.96 47.15
N ILE A 911 16.15 5.05 46.91
CA ILE A 911 15.27 5.09 45.74
C ILE A 911 14.38 6.36 45.79
N GLU A 912 13.74 6.67 46.92
CA GLU A 912 12.95 7.89 47.09
C GLU A 912 13.78 9.17 46.88
N ALA A 913 15.03 9.17 47.25
CA ALA A 913 15.93 10.29 47.00
C ALA A 913 16.22 10.46 45.51
N LEU A 914 16.36 9.36 44.76
CA LEU A 914 16.49 9.37 43.30
C LEU A 914 15.21 9.91 42.63
N LEU A 915 14.04 9.39 43.00
CA LEU A 915 12.76 9.83 42.49
C LEU A 915 12.45 11.31 42.80
N SER A 916 13.00 11.86 43.87
CA SER A 916 12.85 13.28 44.27
C SER A 916 13.99 14.16 43.77
N SER A 917 14.89 13.64 42.94
CA SER A 917 16.01 14.38 42.35
C SER A 917 15.56 15.31 41.23
N ASN A 918 16.42 16.25 40.84
CA ASN A 918 16.20 17.19 39.72
C ASN A 918 14.89 17.98 39.87
N THR A 919 14.08 18.05 38.82
CA THR A 919 12.77 18.74 38.82
C THR A 919 11.59 17.76 39.02
N ASN A 920 11.85 16.53 39.45
CA ASN A 920 10.81 15.54 39.71
C ASN A 920 9.88 15.91 40.86
N THR A 921 8.66 15.46 40.80
CA THR A 921 7.69 15.53 41.90
C THR A 921 7.38 14.11 42.39
N ALA A 922 7.79 13.75 43.59
CA ALA A 922 7.45 12.49 44.23
C ALA A 922 6.47 12.76 45.39
N SER A 923 5.24 12.22 45.26
CA SER A 923 4.16 12.47 46.22
C SER A 923 3.17 11.30 46.23
N ALA A 924 3.19 10.49 47.28
CA ALA A 924 2.31 9.35 47.39
C ALA A 924 0.84 9.76 47.18
N GLY A 925 0.17 9.16 46.19
CA GLY A 925 -1.22 9.38 45.86
C GLY A 925 -1.55 10.79 45.34
N GLY A 926 -0.64 11.47 44.66
CA GLY A 926 -0.81 12.85 44.21
C GLY A 926 -1.32 13.08 42.80
N ALA A 927 -1.51 12.04 41.98
CA ALA A 927 -2.00 12.15 40.61
C ALA A 927 -3.48 12.54 40.53
N SER A 928 -3.86 13.21 39.44
CA SER A 928 -5.24 13.62 39.13
C SER A 928 -5.71 13.16 37.73
N LEU A 929 -5.10 12.08 37.22
CA LEU A 929 -5.41 11.51 35.93
C LEU A 929 -6.91 11.15 35.78
N ALA A 930 -7.44 11.31 34.56
CA ALA A 930 -8.72 10.74 34.15
C ALA A 930 -8.46 9.56 33.21
N GLY A 931 -8.37 8.34 33.77
CA GLY A 931 -7.74 7.22 33.11
C GLY A 931 -6.25 7.51 32.93
N TYR A 932 -5.79 7.62 31.70
CA TYR A 932 -4.42 8.01 31.35
C TYR A 932 -4.27 9.48 30.92
N VAL A 933 -5.37 10.23 30.86
CA VAL A 933 -5.38 11.65 30.46
C VAL A 933 -5.04 12.55 31.63
N ASN A 934 -4.19 13.53 31.39
CA ASN A 934 -3.76 14.48 32.41
C ASN A 934 -4.91 15.25 33.04
N GLY A 935 -4.89 15.34 34.37
CA GLY A 935 -5.74 16.22 35.15
C GLY A 935 -5.02 17.52 35.56
N ALA A 936 -5.48 18.09 36.66
CA ALA A 936 -4.98 19.40 37.13
C ALA A 936 -3.55 19.33 37.71
N THR A 937 -3.19 18.22 38.34
CA THR A 937 -1.85 18.02 38.94
C THR A 937 -0.78 17.93 37.85
N GLU A 938 -0.99 17.07 36.87
CA GLU A 938 -0.08 16.80 35.74
C GLU A 938 0.08 18.05 34.88
N SER A 939 -1.04 18.71 34.57
CA SER A 939 -1.07 19.94 33.76
C SER A 939 -0.40 21.17 34.42
N ALA A 940 -0.14 21.11 35.72
CA ALA A 940 0.58 22.17 36.45
C ALA A 940 2.10 22.00 36.42
N LEU A 941 2.61 20.87 35.95
CA LEU A 941 4.04 20.59 35.88
C LEU A 941 4.66 21.29 34.65
N THR A 942 5.94 21.59 34.75
CA THR A 942 6.68 22.20 33.64
C THR A 942 7.60 21.15 33.01
N PRO A 943 7.44 20.81 31.74
CA PRO A 943 8.31 19.82 31.11
C PRO A 943 9.73 20.35 30.93
N VAL A 944 10.70 19.43 30.93
CA VAL A 944 12.09 19.70 30.62
C VAL A 944 12.39 19.40 29.14
N THR A 945 13.47 19.96 28.60
CA THR A 945 13.93 19.65 27.26
C THR A 945 14.69 18.32 27.30
N VAL A 946 14.23 17.34 26.55
CA VAL A 946 14.91 16.05 26.38
C VAL A 946 15.93 16.17 25.24
N ALA A 947 17.14 15.68 25.46
CA ALA A 947 18.20 15.73 24.45
C ALA A 947 18.08 14.55 23.46
N GLY A 948 18.45 14.79 22.22
CA GLY A 948 18.46 13.78 21.13
C GLY A 948 17.47 14.12 20.01
N ASP A 949 17.85 13.78 18.79
CA ASP A 949 17.06 14.11 17.57
C ASP A 949 15.74 13.32 17.48
N PHE A 950 15.64 12.20 18.22
CA PHE A 950 14.43 11.40 18.28
C PHE A 950 13.28 12.09 19.02
N PHE A 951 13.58 12.88 20.05
CA PHE A 951 12.57 13.45 20.94
C PHE A 951 12.01 14.76 20.45
N GLU A 952 10.71 14.81 20.32
CA GLU A 952 9.97 16.05 20.04
C GLU A 952 9.82 16.89 21.31
N ALA A 953 9.95 18.19 21.17
CA ALA A 953 9.73 19.10 22.30
C ALA A 953 8.24 19.20 22.63
N THR A 954 7.85 18.75 23.81
CA THR A 954 6.45 18.80 24.28
C THR A 954 6.22 19.95 25.27
N GLY A 955 5.01 20.49 25.30
CA GLY A 955 4.58 21.51 26.29
C GLY A 955 3.93 20.90 27.55
N HIS A 956 4.07 19.58 27.76
CA HIS A 956 3.38 18.86 28.84
C HIS A 956 4.20 17.70 29.40
N VAL A 957 3.84 17.24 30.57
CA VAL A 957 4.32 16.03 31.24
C VAL A 957 3.26 14.94 31.03
N GLY A 958 3.65 13.65 30.93
CA GLY A 958 2.76 12.53 30.61
C GLY A 958 2.46 12.40 29.12
N ALA A 959 1.77 11.33 28.75
CA ALA A 959 1.54 10.95 27.35
C ALA A 959 0.41 11.75 26.69
N VAL A 960 -0.65 12.08 27.41
CA VAL A 960 -1.87 12.73 26.87
C VAL A 960 -2.20 13.98 27.67
N PRO A 961 -2.00 15.19 27.12
CA PRO A 961 -2.14 16.43 27.86
C PRO A 961 -3.59 16.82 28.18
N SER A 962 -4.56 16.37 27.41
CA SER A 962 -5.99 16.64 27.60
C SER A 962 -6.83 15.71 26.73
N ALA A 963 -8.11 15.57 27.05
CA ALA A 963 -9.05 14.78 26.25
C ALA A 963 -9.22 15.30 24.80
N ASP A 964 -9.05 16.59 24.55
CA ASP A 964 -9.10 17.17 23.20
C ASP A 964 -7.81 16.90 22.38
N ALA A 965 -6.75 16.43 23.02
CA ALA A 965 -5.47 16.09 22.41
C ALA A 965 -5.08 14.64 22.69
N ASP A 966 -6.06 13.76 22.76
CA ASP A 966 -5.86 12.33 22.94
C ASP A 966 -5.48 11.67 21.61
N TRP A 967 -4.20 11.39 21.44
CA TRP A 967 -3.67 10.78 20.23
C TRP A 967 -4.12 9.31 20.02
N THR A 968 -4.76 8.71 21.01
CA THR A 968 -5.33 7.36 20.87
C THR A 968 -6.69 7.37 20.15
N ASP A 969 -7.30 8.54 19.97
CA ASP A 969 -8.59 8.67 19.30
C ASP A 969 -8.51 8.29 17.81
N ASN A 970 -9.57 7.70 17.32
CA ASN A 970 -9.81 7.27 15.93
C ASN A 970 -8.97 6.09 15.41
N TRP A 971 -8.11 5.47 16.24
CA TRP A 971 -7.37 4.28 15.81
C TRP A 971 -7.30 3.18 16.89
N ALA A 972 -7.09 3.54 18.16
CA ALA A 972 -6.91 2.58 19.23
C ALA A 972 -8.22 1.90 19.61
N PHE A 973 -8.14 0.62 19.96
CA PHE A 973 -9.25 -0.11 20.56
C PHE A 973 -9.48 0.40 21.99
N LYS A 974 -10.71 0.82 22.29
CA LYS A 974 -11.14 1.25 23.63
C LYS A 974 -12.24 0.30 24.11
N PRO A 975 -12.02 -0.52 25.16
CA PRO A 975 -13.03 -1.43 25.65
C PRO A 975 -14.25 -0.68 26.20
N ALA A 976 -15.44 -1.24 26.01
CA ALA A 976 -16.72 -0.60 26.38
C ALA A 976 -16.90 -0.27 27.87
N SER A 977 -16.06 -0.84 28.76
CA SER A 977 -16.05 -0.58 30.20
C SER A 977 -15.16 0.60 30.62
N SER A 978 -14.43 1.21 29.70
CA SER A 978 -13.56 2.38 29.95
C SER A 978 -14.30 3.73 29.89
N SER A 979 -15.62 3.71 29.72
CA SER A 979 -16.44 4.93 29.80
C SER A 979 -16.86 5.18 31.26
N GLU A 980 -16.04 5.83 32.03
CA GLU A 980 -16.31 6.87 33.06
C GLU A 980 -15.07 7.19 33.88
#